data_4cf261fafaafda5eb751f878b986a1f7
#
_entry.id   4cf261fafaafda5eb751f878b986a1f7
#
_cell.length_a   1.000
_cell.length_b   1.000
_cell.length_c   1.000
_cell.angle_alpha   90.00
_cell.angle_beta   90.00
_cell.angle_gamma   90.00
#
_symmetry.space_group_name_H-M   'P 1'
#
loop_
_entity.id
_entity.type
_entity.pdbx_description
1 polymer ?
#
loop_
_entity_poly.entity_id
_entity_poly.type
_entity_poly.pdbx_seq_one_letter_code
_entity_poly.pdbx_strand_id
1 'polypeptide(L)'
;MNGPPLFQASKPVFLGSAALIFAVIFFVASSPSLAASVFSGVQSFIVRELGWFYVAAVATFLVFAVGLALSSMGRIKLGPDDAEPDFSTHSWFAMLFSAGMGIGIMFYGVAEPVLHFSSPPAGDGGTIDAARRAMQLSFFHWGLHAWAIYAVMGLALAYFAFRQGLPLTPRSALHPLIGDRIYGWPGHLVDIFAVLGTMFGVATSLGLGVMQINAGLNYLLGIPVTITVQVALVAGVALLATISVASGLNRGIRRLSELNLTLAVFLVVFVFAAGPTVFLLQAVMQNTGAYLSEIVGRTFTLYAYRPNDWIGGWTLFYWGWWISWSPFVGMFIARISRGRTIREFVVGVLLVPSGFTFLWFTAFGNTALSMELSGAASMVAAVEANVAVALFQFLEQLPFAVITMTIATILIVTFFVTSSDSGSLVIDIITAGGNIESRVWQRVFWALTQGLVAAILLLAGGLAALQTGAIASGFPLAVIMLLVCYGLFTALRQEVQRQTNMQVAMPVASGMGHLPVPWRQRLSAMLHQPTRERAVTFMRTVVRSALEEVVTEIRARGLDAALSIDDEKVTFTILHGNEEEFRYDVSLRGVVLPAFAMAMLEGEREGPERTWRAEVSLHEGGQGYDILGYTKEQVIADLLGQYERHLNFLHMQRTG
;
A
#
# COMPACT_ATOMS: atom_id res chain seq x y z
N MET A 1 38.33 3.06 15.07
CA MET A 1 37.12 2.28 14.69
C MET A 1 35.93 2.89 15.44
N ASN A 2 35.26 3.87 14.85
CA ASN A 2 34.03 4.39 15.43
C ASN A 2 32.94 3.37 15.10
N GLY A 3 32.43 2.67 16.11
CA GLY A 3 31.25 1.81 15.95
C GLY A 3 30.07 2.62 15.38
N PRO A 4 29.14 1.98 14.65
CA PRO A 4 28.00 2.69 14.10
C PRO A 4 27.28 3.44 15.21
N PRO A 5 26.79 4.68 14.95
CA PRO A 5 26.20 5.53 15.98
C PRO A 5 25.08 4.80 16.71
N LEU A 6 25.00 4.95 18.03
CA LEU A 6 23.98 4.32 18.90
C LEU A 6 22.54 4.65 18.47
N PHE A 7 22.34 5.74 17.72
CA PHE A 7 21.05 6.24 17.25
C PHE A 7 21.08 6.40 15.71
N GLN A 8 20.34 5.57 15.00
CA GLN A 8 20.14 5.68 13.54
C GLN A 8 18.76 6.28 13.19
N ALA A 9 18.19 7.08 14.09
CA ALA A 9 16.88 7.69 13.92
C ALA A 9 16.98 9.18 13.56
N SER A 10 15.96 9.69 12.87
CA SER A 10 15.70 11.12 12.81
C SER A 10 15.29 11.59 14.21
N LYS A 11 16.24 12.14 14.98
CA LYS A 11 16.02 12.53 16.37
C LYS A 11 14.74 13.35 16.58
N PRO A 12 14.43 14.39 15.75
CA PRO A 12 13.21 15.17 15.93
C PRO A 12 11.93 14.33 15.79
N VAL A 13 11.89 13.41 14.80
CA VAL A 13 10.70 12.58 14.57
C VAL A 13 10.55 11.53 15.66
N PHE A 14 11.62 10.81 16.01
CA PHE A 14 11.58 9.78 17.05
C PHE A 14 11.19 10.37 18.41
N LEU A 15 11.92 11.41 18.87
CA LEU A 15 11.69 12.00 20.18
C LEU A 15 10.35 12.74 20.25
N GLY A 16 9.98 13.47 19.16
CA GLY A 16 8.71 14.18 19.10
C GLY A 16 7.51 13.23 19.13
N SER A 17 7.55 12.15 18.37
CA SER A 17 6.50 11.13 18.37
C SER A 17 6.41 10.42 19.73
N ALA A 18 7.55 9.99 20.29
CA ALA A 18 7.58 9.32 21.58
C ALA A 18 7.04 10.25 22.68
N ALA A 19 7.50 11.51 22.73
CA ALA A 19 7.04 12.48 23.74
C ALA A 19 5.51 12.69 23.68
N LEU A 20 4.95 12.85 22.49
CA LEU A 20 3.49 13.02 22.32
C LEU A 20 2.72 11.76 22.74
N ILE A 21 3.17 10.58 22.34
CA ILE A 21 2.52 9.31 22.70
C ILE A 21 2.57 9.11 24.22
N PHE A 22 3.74 9.28 24.84
CA PHE A 22 3.85 9.13 26.30
C PHE A 22 3.12 10.23 27.08
N ALA A 23 2.98 11.44 26.53
CA ALA A 23 2.13 12.47 27.13
C ALA A 23 0.65 12.04 27.14
N VAL A 24 0.14 11.45 26.06
CA VAL A 24 -1.22 10.89 26.01
C VAL A 24 -1.36 9.73 27.00
N ILE A 25 -0.42 8.78 27.03
CA ILE A 25 -0.42 7.67 27.98
C ILE A 25 -0.45 8.19 29.42
N PHE A 26 0.41 9.14 29.76
CA PHE A 26 0.46 9.73 31.08
C PHE A 26 -0.85 10.46 31.46
N PHE A 27 -1.41 11.23 30.53
CA PHE A 27 -2.69 11.93 30.72
C PHE A 27 -3.81 10.94 31.02
N VAL A 28 -3.93 9.88 30.24
CA VAL A 28 -4.95 8.85 30.41
C VAL A 28 -4.75 8.09 31.72
N ALA A 29 -3.51 7.70 32.04
CA ALA A 29 -3.21 6.96 33.26
C ALA A 29 -3.42 7.79 34.54
N SER A 30 -3.09 9.10 34.50
CA SER A 30 -3.23 9.99 35.67
C SER A 30 -4.66 10.47 35.91
N SER A 31 -5.50 10.55 34.87
CA SER A 31 -6.84 11.12 34.98
C SER A 31 -7.84 10.41 34.03
N PRO A 32 -8.17 9.12 34.27
CA PRO A 32 -8.98 8.33 33.33
C PRO A 32 -10.36 8.92 33.02
N SER A 33 -11.05 9.45 34.05
CA SER A 33 -12.38 10.06 33.89
C SER A 33 -12.34 11.36 33.07
N LEU A 34 -11.32 12.20 33.28
CA LEU A 34 -11.12 13.41 32.50
C LEU A 34 -10.73 13.03 31.05
N ALA A 35 -9.86 12.04 30.88
CA ALA A 35 -9.47 11.56 29.56
C ALA A 35 -10.69 11.03 28.77
N ALA A 36 -11.55 10.24 29.40
CA ALA A 36 -12.79 9.77 28.78
C ALA A 36 -13.71 10.93 28.35
N SER A 37 -13.88 11.93 29.20
CA SER A 37 -14.66 13.15 28.89
C SER A 37 -14.04 13.95 27.73
N VAL A 38 -12.73 14.15 27.74
CA VAL A 38 -11.99 14.84 26.66
C VAL A 38 -12.11 14.07 25.35
N PHE A 39 -11.93 12.74 25.35
CA PHE A 39 -12.07 11.90 24.16
C PHE A 39 -13.49 11.96 23.60
N SER A 40 -14.51 11.85 24.43
CA SER A 40 -15.90 12.00 24.01
C SER A 40 -16.18 13.39 23.43
N GLY A 41 -15.66 14.45 24.05
CA GLY A 41 -15.77 15.82 23.54
C GLY A 41 -15.08 16.00 22.17
N VAL A 42 -13.86 15.49 22.02
CA VAL A 42 -13.10 15.53 20.76
C VAL A 42 -13.85 14.74 19.66
N GLN A 43 -14.33 13.55 19.97
CA GLN A 43 -15.09 12.75 19.01
C GLN A 43 -16.37 13.47 18.57
N SER A 44 -17.15 14.01 19.52
CA SER A 44 -18.37 14.75 19.25
C SER A 44 -18.11 16.00 18.39
N PHE A 45 -17.00 16.73 18.67
CA PHE A 45 -16.60 17.86 17.86
C PHE A 45 -16.24 17.45 16.43
N ILE A 46 -15.40 16.42 16.27
CA ILE A 46 -14.97 15.96 14.95
C ILE A 46 -16.18 15.45 14.15
N VAL A 47 -17.06 14.66 14.75
CA VAL A 47 -18.25 14.12 14.09
C VAL A 47 -19.18 15.24 13.63
N ARG A 48 -19.43 16.22 14.47
CA ARG A 48 -20.40 17.28 14.22
C ARG A 48 -19.87 18.36 13.29
N GLU A 49 -18.64 18.82 13.50
CA GLU A 49 -18.08 19.98 12.82
C GLU A 49 -17.18 19.59 11.61
N LEU A 50 -16.51 18.43 11.67
CA LEU A 50 -15.51 17.99 10.70
C LEU A 50 -15.93 16.72 9.93
N GLY A 51 -17.10 16.15 10.20
CA GLY A 51 -17.57 14.93 9.51
C GLY A 51 -17.64 15.09 8.00
N TRP A 52 -18.10 16.25 7.52
CA TRP A 52 -18.12 16.58 6.10
C TRP A 52 -16.72 16.56 5.47
N PHE A 53 -15.68 16.96 6.22
CA PHE A 53 -14.31 16.97 5.73
C PHE A 53 -13.79 15.55 5.51
N TYR A 54 -14.06 14.61 6.43
CA TYR A 54 -13.68 13.21 6.24
C TYR A 54 -14.31 12.60 4.99
N VAL A 55 -15.61 12.84 4.80
CA VAL A 55 -16.33 12.34 3.62
C VAL A 55 -15.78 12.96 2.34
N ALA A 56 -15.52 14.27 2.32
CA ALA A 56 -14.93 14.95 1.18
C ALA A 56 -13.51 14.47 0.87
N ALA A 57 -12.68 14.25 1.91
CA ALA A 57 -11.32 13.76 1.76
C ALA A 57 -11.30 12.35 1.14
N VAL A 58 -12.11 11.42 1.68
CA VAL A 58 -12.15 10.04 1.18
C VAL A 58 -12.74 9.96 -0.22
N ALA A 59 -13.78 10.77 -0.52
CA ALA A 59 -14.29 10.92 -1.88
C ALA A 59 -13.18 11.39 -2.84
N THR A 60 -12.38 12.39 -2.41
CA THR A 60 -11.24 12.90 -3.19
C THR A 60 -10.21 11.81 -3.43
N PHE A 61 -9.87 11.00 -2.43
CA PHE A 61 -8.89 9.91 -2.59
C PHE A 61 -9.35 8.87 -3.62
N LEU A 62 -10.63 8.49 -3.59
CA LEU A 62 -11.18 7.54 -4.57
C LEU A 62 -11.17 8.12 -5.98
N VAL A 63 -11.68 9.34 -6.16
CA VAL A 63 -11.72 10.01 -7.46
C VAL A 63 -10.31 10.24 -8.00
N PHE A 64 -9.37 10.63 -7.13
CA PHE A 64 -7.97 10.85 -7.50
C PHE A 64 -7.30 9.55 -7.95
N ALA A 65 -7.42 8.46 -7.19
CA ALA A 65 -6.83 7.17 -7.54
C ALA A 65 -7.38 6.65 -8.88
N VAL A 66 -8.70 6.66 -9.06
CA VAL A 66 -9.36 6.24 -10.31
C VAL A 66 -8.95 7.16 -11.47
N GLY A 67 -8.94 8.47 -11.25
CA GLY A 67 -8.52 9.46 -12.25
C GLY A 67 -7.08 9.24 -12.73
N LEU A 68 -6.15 8.94 -11.82
CA LEU A 68 -4.77 8.61 -12.19
C LEU A 68 -4.70 7.34 -13.04
N ALA A 69 -5.42 6.27 -12.66
CA ALA A 69 -5.42 5.02 -13.40
C ALA A 69 -5.97 5.17 -14.82
N LEU A 70 -6.97 6.02 -15.01
CA LEU A 70 -7.58 6.26 -16.32
C LEU A 70 -6.78 7.25 -17.20
N SER A 71 -5.95 8.09 -16.59
CA SER A 71 -5.16 9.12 -17.29
C SER A 71 -3.90 8.56 -17.97
N SER A 72 -3.19 9.42 -18.70
CA SER A 72 -1.84 9.14 -19.23
C SER A 72 -0.80 8.89 -18.11
N MET A 73 -0.98 9.50 -16.94
CA MET A 73 -0.13 9.30 -15.77
C MET A 73 -0.13 7.85 -15.29
N GLY A 74 -1.19 7.10 -15.56
CA GLY A 74 -1.30 5.67 -15.24
C GLY A 74 -0.25 4.77 -15.90
N ARG A 75 0.48 5.26 -16.91
CA ARG A 75 1.55 4.52 -17.60
C ARG A 75 2.91 4.64 -16.91
N ILE A 76 3.07 5.63 -16.03
CA ILE A 76 4.34 5.87 -15.32
C ILE A 76 4.61 4.68 -14.39
N LYS A 77 5.87 4.21 -14.36
CA LYS A 77 6.32 3.12 -13.49
C LYS A 77 6.68 3.63 -12.09
N LEU A 78 6.45 2.82 -11.11
CA LEU A 78 6.88 2.99 -9.72
C LEU A 78 8.34 2.51 -9.56
N GLY A 79 9.26 3.25 -10.14
CA GLY A 79 10.68 2.97 -10.25
C GLY A 79 11.23 3.55 -11.55
N PRO A 80 12.51 3.33 -11.86
CA PRO A 80 13.10 3.66 -13.15
C PRO A 80 12.31 3.04 -14.31
N ASP A 81 12.39 3.62 -15.51
CA ASP A 81 11.63 3.15 -16.67
C ASP A 81 11.96 1.72 -17.08
N ASP A 82 13.19 1.29 -16.82
CA ASP A 82 13.69 -0.06 -17.04
C ASP A 82 13.36 -1.04 -15.92
N ALA A 83 12.81 -0.58 -14.78
CA ALA A 83 12.49 -1.44 -13.66
C ALA A 83 11.46 -2.51 -14.06
N GLU A 84 11.74 -3.75 -13.66
CA GLU A 84 10.77 -4.85 -13.71
C GLU A 84 10.11 -5.04 -12.34
N PRO A 85 8.87 -5.56 -12.29
CA PRO A 85 8.23 -5.86 -11.02
C PRO A 85 9.04 -6.87 -10.19
N ASP A 86 9.31 -6.52 -8.92
CA ASP A 86 10.06 -7.40 -7.99
C ASP A 86 9.34 -8.73 -7.73
N PHE A 87 8.03 -8.76 -7.95
CA PHE A 87 7.17 -9.94 -7.72
C PHE A 87 6.31 -10.24 -8.93
N SER A 88 6.10 -11.54 -9.22
CA SER A 88 5.12 -11.97 -10.21
C SER A 88 3.72 -11.47 -9.87
N THR A 89 2.84 -11.33 -10.87
CA THR A 89 1.47 -10.83 -10.64
C THR A 89 0.69 -11.71 -9.66
N HIS A 90 0.87 -13.03 -9.69
CA HIS A 90 0.22 -13.95 -8.75
C HIS A 90 0.70 -13.73 -7.31
N SER A 91 2.01 -13.63 -7.09
CA SER A 91 2.59 -13.35 -5.77
C SER A 91 2.16 -11.99 -5.25
N TRP A 92 2.13 -10.98 -6.13
CA TRP A 92 1.70 -9.63 -5.77
C TRP A 92 0.23 -9.59 -5.36
N PHE A 93 -0.66 -10.27 -6.11
CA PHE A 93 -2.08 -10.38 -5.73
C PHE A 93 -2.26 -11.11 -4.39
N ALA A 94 -1.51 -12.17 -4.15
CA ALA A 94 -1.54 -12.87 -2.86
C ALA A 94 -1.09 -11.97 -1.69
N MET A 95 -0.08 -11.12 -1.90
CA MET A 95 0.36 -10.15 -0.90
C MET A 95 -0.65 -9.01 -0.70
N LEU A 96 -1.29 -8.50 -1.76
CA LEU A 96 -2.39 -7.53 -1.64
C LEU A 96 -3.59 -8.11 -0.91
N PHE A 97 -3.93 -9.35 -1.20
CA PHE A 97 -4.96 -10.09 -0.48
C PHE A 97 -4.63 -10.20 1.01
N SER A 98 -3.39 -10.59 1.35
CA SER A 98 -2.94 -10.67 2.74
C SER A 98 -2.98 -9.32 3.47
N ALA A 99 -2.76 -8.20 2.75
CA ALA A 99 -2.90 -6.86 3.31
C ALA A 99 -4.36 -6.51 3.67
N GLY A 100 -5.33 -7.09 2.94
CA GLY A 100 -6.76 -6.91 3.21
C GLY A 100 -7.27 -7.69 4.41
N MET A 101 -6.50 -8.68 4.86
CA MET A 101 -6.86 -9.55 5.97
C MET A 101 -6.26 -9.04 7.27
N GLY A 102 -7.10 -8.88 8.27
CA GLY A 102 -6.65 -8.42 9.57
C GLY A 102 -7.72 -8.57 10.65
N ILE A 103 -7.41 -8.10 11.83
CA ILE A 103 -8.29 -8.17 13.01
C ILE A 103 -9.65 -7.52 12.71
N GLY A 104 -9.67 -6.39 11.99
CA GLY A 104 -10.89 -5.66 11.71
C GLY A 104 -11.94 -6.48 10.98
N ILE A 105 -11.58 -7.23 9.95
CA ILE A 105 -12.53 -8.06 9.20
C ILE A 105 -13.03 -9.25 10.02
N MET A 106 -12.19 -9.79 10.92
CA MET A 106 -12.62 -10.82 11.88
C MET A 106 -13.61 -10.27 12.89
N PHE A 107 -13.39 -9.04 13.35
CA PHE A 107 -14.23 -8.39 14.36
C PHE A 107 -15.58 -7.96 13.79
N TYR A 108 -15.58 -7.31 12.63
CA TYR A 108 -16.78 -6.70 12.04
C TYR A 108 -17.48 -7.55 10.98
N GLY A 109 -16.86 -8.63 10.48
CA GLY A 109 -17.42 -9.43 9.39
C GLY A 109 -18.81 -10.03 9.62
N VAL A 110 -19.14 -10.29 10.91
CA VAL A 110 -20.49 -10.68 11.35
C VAL A 110 -21.19 -9.50 12.02
N ALA A 111 -20.50 -8.79 12.91
CA ALA A 111 -21.09 -7.77 13.76
C ALA A 111 -21.68 -6.60 12.98
N GLU A 112 -20.97 -6.08 11.99
CA GLU A 112 -21.41 -4.90 11.24
C GLU A 112 -22.70 -5.15 10.45
N PRO A 113 -22.81 -6.22 9.60
CA PRO A 113 -24.08 -6.53 8.94
C PRO A 113 -25.24 -6.70 9.90
N VAL A 114 -25.04 -7.35 11.06
CA VAL A 114 -26.08 -7.57 12.06
C VAL A 114 -26.52 -6.26 12.71
N LEU A 115 -25.59 -5.38 13.08
CA LEU A 115 -25.92 -4.09 13.69
C LEU A 115 -26.55 -3.11 12.70
N HIS A 116 -26.16 -3.13 11.43
CA HIS A 116 -26.81 -2.34 10.39
C HIS A 116 -28.20 -2.88 10.05
N PHE A 117 -28.42 -4.17 10.22
CA PHE A 117 -29.73 -4.79 10.08
C PHE A 117 -30.67 -4.39 11.21
N SER A 118 -30.19 -4.43 12.47
CA SER A 118 -31.02 -4.04 13.63
C SER A 118 -31.27 -2.53 13.71
N SER A 119 -30.24 -1.73 13.41
CA SER A 119 -30.27 -0.27 13.56
C SER A 119 -29.69 0.43 12.30
N PRO A 120 -30.42 0.41 11.17
CA PRO A 120 -29.98 1.07 9.94
C PRO A 120 -30.00 2.60 10.08
N PRO A 121 -29.17 3.35 9.34
CA PRO A 121 -29.16 4.83 9.39
C PRO A 121 -30.46 5.46 8.84
N ALA A 122 -31.26 4.70 8.11
CA ALA A 122 -32.54 5.13 7.56
C ALA A 122 -33.47 3.94 7.33
N GLY A 123 -34.77 4.14 7.60
CA GLY A 123 -35.81 3.10 7.52
C GLY A 123 -35.86 2.21 8.76
N ASP A 124 -36.72 1.20 8.71
CA ASP A 124 -36.98 0.31 9.84
C ASP A 124 -35.95 -0.83 9.87
N GLY A 125 -35.45 -1.17 11.05
CA GLY A 125 -34.61 -2.34 11.29
C GLY A 125 -35.39 -3.65 11.23
N GLY A 126 -34.69 -4.78 11.18
CA GLY A 126 -35.29 -6.12 11.21
C GLY A 126 -36.00 -6.54 9.92
N THR A 127 -35.89 -5.77 8.84
CA THR A 127 -36.59 -6.02 7.57
C THR A 127 -35.64 -6.58 6.50
N ILE A 128 -36.17 -7.19 5.44
CA ILE A 128 -35.38 -7.64 4.29
C ILE A 128 -34.64 -6.46 3.63
N ASP A 129 -35.26 -5.29 3.59
CA ASP A 129 -34.64 -4.08 3.06
C ASP A 129 -33.50 -3.58 3.97
N ALA A 130 -33.64 -3.70 5.29
CA ALA A 130 -32.57 -3.45 6.23
C ALA A 130 -31.40 -4.42 6.02
N ALA A 131 -31.66 -5.71 5.79
CA ALA A 131 -30.62 -6.69 5.49
C ALA A 131 -29.84 -6.36 4.21
N ARG A 132 -30.54 -5.96 3.15
CA ARG A 132 -29.89 -5.51 1.89
C ARG A 132 -29.02 -4.27 2.11
N ARG A 133 -29.54 -3.27 2.82
CA ARG A 133 -28.80 -2.04 3.15
C ARG A 133 -27.61 -2.32 4.05
N ALA A 134 -27.74 -3.24 5.02
CA ALA A 134 -26.64 -3.65 5.88
C ALA A 134 -25.44 -4.17 5.09
N MET A 135 -25.69 -5.03 4.11
CA MET A 135 -24.63 -5.53 3.24
C MET A 135 -24.01 -4.45 2.34
N GLN A 136 -24.82 -3.54 1.79
CA GLN A 136 -24.32 -2.41 1.01
C GLN A 136 -23.42 -1.49 1.84
N LEU A 137 -23.81 -1.20 3.10
CA LEU A 137 -23.02 -0.37 4.02
C LEU A 137 -21.70 -1.07 4.39
N SER A 138 -21.74 -2.35 4.69
CA SER A 138 -20.52 -3.13 4.96
C SER A 138 -19.58 -3.15 3.75
N PHE A 139 -20.08 -3.33 2.54
CA PHE A 139 -19.28 -3.22 1.31
C PHE A 139 -18.72 -1.81 1.10
N PHE A 140 -19.49 -0.78 1.46
CA PHE A 140 -19.06 0.62 1.37
C PHE A 140 -17.90 0.93 2.32
N HIS A 141 -17.96 0.47 3.55
CA HIS A 141 -16.92 0.72 4.55
C HIS A 141 -15.62 -0.06 4.28
N TRP A 142 -15.70 -1.24 3.66
CA TRP A 142 -14.58 -2.17 3.47
C TRP A 142 -14.15 -2.34 2.01
N GLY A 143 -14.82 -1.69 1.07
CA GLY A 143 -14.56 -1.77 -0.37
C GLY A 143 -13.62 -0.68 -0.88
N LEU A 144 -13.96 -0.15 -2.06
CA LEU A 144 -13.08 0.75 -2.83
C LEU A 144 -12.63 2.00 -2.07
N HIS A 145 -13.45 2.54 -1.17
CA HIS A 145 -13.10 3.74 -0.39
C HIS A 145 -11.94 3.49 0.57
N ALA A 146 -11.99 2.39 1.33
CA ALA A 146 -10.91 1.98 2.22
C ALA A 146 -9.60 1.79 1.44
N TRP A 147 -9.68 1.09 0.31
CA TRP A 147 -8.51 0.79 -0.51
C TRP A 147 -7.99 1.99 -1.29
N ALA A 148 -8.83 2.97 -1.61
CA ALA A 148 -8.39 4.23 -2.19
C ALA A 148 -7.53 5.06 -1.22
N ILE A 149 -7.87 5.07 0.08
CA ILE A 149 -7.06 5.70 1.12
C ILE A 149 -5.64 5.08 1.12
N TYR A 150 -5.56 3.76 1.13
CA TYR A 150 -4.28 3.05 1.11
C TYR A 150 -3.53 3.20 -0.22
N ALA A 151 -4.26 3.21 -1.35
CA ALA A 151 -3.68 3.41 -2.66
C ALA A 151 -3.00 4.77 -2.79
N VAL A 152 -3.62 5.85 -2.31
CA VAL A 152 -3.03 7.20 -2.35
C VAL A 152 -1.71 7.24 -1.58
N MET A 153 -1.70 6.76 -0.33
CA MET A 153 -0.49 6.77 0.49
C MET A 153 0.58 5.85 -0.10
N GLY A 154 0.22 4.62 -0.49
CA GLY A 154 1.15 3.66 -1.06
C GLY A 154 1.74 4.11 -2.39
N LEU A 155 0.91 4.72 -3.26
CA LEU A 155 1.34 5.26 -4.54
C LEU A 155 2.35 6.40 -4.36
N ALA A 156 2.07 7.33 -3.44
CA ALA A 156 2.96 8.43 -3.13
C ALA A 156 4.31 7.92 -2.58
N LEU A 157 4.28 7.03 -1.60
CA LEU A 157 5.49 6.42 -1.05
C LEU A 157 6.31 5.70 -2.13
N ALA A 158 5.67 4.90 -2.99
CA ALA A 158 6.35 4.17 -4.04
C ALA A 158 6.95 5.11 -5.10
N TYR A 159 6.18 6.11 -5.56
CA TYR A 159 6.64 7.05 -6.57
C TYR A 159 7.83 7.88 -6.07
N PHE A 160 7.70 8.52 -4.91
CA PHE A 160 8.74 9.40 -4.41
C PHE A 160 9.99 8.63 -3.95
N ALA A 161 9.85 7.43 -3.37
CA ALA A 161 10.99 6.65 -2.95
C ALA A 161 11.68 5.91 -4.10
N PHE A 162 10.93 5.21 -4.95
CA PHE A 162 11.54 4.32 -5.94
C PHE A 162 11.83 4.99 -7.28
N ARG A 163 11.07 6.04 -7.64
CA ARG A 163 11.30 6.76 -8.88
C ARG A 163 12.10 8.03 -8.68
N GLN A 164 11.83 8.80 -7.61
CA GLN A 164 12.50 10.08 -7.34
C GLN A 164 13.70 9.94 -6.37
N GLY A 165 13.95 8.75 -5.81
CA GLY A 165 15.07 8.50 -4.91
C GLY A 165 14.98 9.21 -3.55
N LEU A 166 13.81 9.71 -3.17
CA LEU A 166 13.58 10.39 -1.89
C LEU A 166 13.40 9.37 -0.73
N PRO A 167 13.52 9.79 0.53
CA PRO A 167 13.31 8.91 1.68
C PRO A 167 11.95 8.20 1.65
N LEU A 168 11.90 6.93 2.07
CA LEU A 168 10.66 6.15 2.16
C LEU A 168 9.83 6.59 3.39
N THR A 169 9.35 7.83 3.38
CA THR A 169 8.51 8.42 4.43
C THR A 169 7.46 9.35 3.83
N PRO A 170 6.33 9.59 4.52
CA PRO A 170 5.24 10.44 4.01
C PRO A 170 5.65 11.87 3.67
N ARG A 171 6.65 12.46 4.37
CA ARG A 171 7.16 13.81 4.07
C ARG A 171 7.67 13.95 2.63
N SER A 172 8.20 12.88 2.04
CA SER A 172 8.76 12.90 0.69
C SER A 172 7.72 13.26 -0.37
N ALA A 173 6.45 12.91 -0.13
CA ALA A 173 5.35 13.24 -1.03
C ALA A 173 5.03 14.76 -1.08
N LEU A 174 5.54 15.54 -0.14
CA LEU A 174 5.41 17.00 -0.13
C LEU A 174 6.58 17.72 -0.80
N HIS A 175 7.60 17.00 -1.28
CA HIS A 175 8.75 17.61 -1.96
C HIS A 175 8.37 18.54 -3.12
N PRO A 176 7.39 18.22 -4.01
CA PRO A 176 6.97 19.13 -5.07
C PRO A 176 6.35 20.45 -4.57
N LEU A 177 5.92 20.52 -3.31
CA LEU A 177 5.26 21.69 -2.72
C LEU A 177 6.21 22.56 -1.91
N ILE A 178 7.13 21.94 -1.17
CA ILE A 178 7.98 22.63 -0.21
C ILE A 178 9.48 22.42 -0.42
N GLY A 179 9.88 21.68 -1.46
CA GLY A 179 11.27 21.39 -1.80
C GLY A 179 12.02 20.75 -0.63
N ASP A 180 13.29 21.10 -0.46
CA ASP A 180 14.17 20.56 0.59
C ASP A 180 13.71 20.87 2.03
N ARG A 181 12.67 21.69 2.22
CA ARG A 181 12.06 21.89 3.54
C ARG A 181 11.46 20.60 4.11
N ILE A 182 11.31 19.54 3.30
CA ILE A 182 10.96 18.19 3.79
C ILE A 182 11.98 17.65 4.79
N TYR A 183 13.25 18.07 4.73
CA TYR A 183 14.30 17.70 5.69
C TYR A 183 14.29 18.55 6.96
N GLY A 184 13.50 19.62 7.00
CA GLY A 184 13.30 20.50 8.14
C GLY A 184 12.06 20.19 8.97
N TRP A 185 11.66 21.15 9.84
CA TRP A 185 10.51 21.01 10.73
C TRP A 185 9.17 20.68 10.03
N PRO A 186 8.83 21.27 8.85
CA PRO A 186 7.59 20.89 8.18
C PRO A 186 7.52 19.40 7.86
N GLY A 187 8.62 18.82 7.32
CA GLY A 187 8.69 17.39 7.05
C GLY A 187 8.69 16.54 8.33
N HIS A 188 9.38 16.98 9.38
CA HIS A 188 9.35 16.28 10.67
C HIS A 188 7.94 16.20 11.25
N LEU A 189 7.15 17.28 11.16
CA LEU A 189 5.75 17.30 11.61
C LEU A 189 4.88 16.30 10.83
N VAL A 190 5.05 16.21 9.50
CA VAL A 190 4.35 15.22 8.68
C VAL A 190 4.65 13.81 9.15
N ASP A 191 5.91 13.47 9.33
CA ASP A 191 6.31 12.13 9.78
C ASP A 191 5.85 11.85 11.23
N ILE A 192 5.86 12.85 12.12
CA ILE A 192 5.31 12.73 13.48
C ILE A 192 3.81 12.38 13.43
N PHE A 193 3.01 13.11 12.63
CA PHE A 193 1.59 12.79 12.48
C PHE A 193 1.35 11.43 11.84
N ALA A 194 2.21 11.01 10.91
CA ALA A 194 2.13 9.66 10.33
C ALA A 194 2.45 8.57 11.38
N VAL A 195 3.41 8.80 12.27
CA VAL A 195 3.71 7.91 13.41
C VAL A 195 2.53 7.86 14.38
N LEU A 196 1.97 9.01 14.75
CA LEU A 196 0.80 9.07 15.65
C LEU A 196 -0.39 8.36 15.04
N GLY A 197 -0.72 8.63 13.77
CA GLY A 197 -1.80 7.93 13.05
C GLY A 197 -1.58 6.41 13.07
N THR A 198 -0.41 5.95 12.63
CA THR A 198 -0.06 4.53 12.64
C THR A 198 -0.17 3.92 14.04
N MET A 199 0.36 4.59 15.07
CA MET A 199 0.32 4.13 16.46
C MET A 199 -1.11 3.92 16.95
N PHE A 200 -1.98 4.94 16.81
CA PHE A 200 -3.36 4.84 17.28
C PHE A 200 -4.21 3.91 16.40
N GLY A 201 -3.98 3.91 15.10
CA GLY A 201 -4.65 3.00 14.17
C GLY A 201 -4.34 1.53 14.49
N VAL A 202 -3.08 1.17 14.67
CA VAL A 202 -2.65 -0.18 15.05
C VAL A 202 -3.15 -0.54 16.46
N ALA A 203 -3.00 0.37 17.43
CA ALA A 203 -3.50 0.13 18.80
C ALA A 203 -5.01 -0.13 18.85
N THR A 204 -5.80 0.55 17.99
CA THR A 204 -7.23 0.27 17.84
C THR A 204 -7.47 -1.17 17.40
N SER A 205 -6.75 -1.65 16.37
CA SER A 205 -6.87 -3.03 15.91
C SER A 205 -6.42 -4.04 16.98
N LEU A 206 -5.33 -3.75 17.69
CA LEU A 206 -4.87 -4.61 18.76
C LEU A 206 -5.89 -4.71 19.90
N GLY A 207 -6.53 -3.58 20.26
CA GLY A 207 -7.61 -3.55 21.24
C GLY A 207 -8.81 -4.39 20.82
N LEU A 208 -9.29 -4.21 19.59
CA LEU A 208 -10.38 -5.02 19.01
C LEU A 208 -10.02 -6.52 19.02
N GLY A 209 -8.80 -6.85 18.59
CA GLY A 209 -8.31 -8.23 18.57
C GLY A 209 -8.32 -8.89 19.95
N VAL A 210 -7.87 -8.17 20.98
CA VAL A 210 -7.86 -8.68 22.34
C VAL A 210 -9.26 -8.87 22.91
N MET A 211 -10.18 -7.94 22.66
CA MET A 211 -11.58 -8.11 23.02
C MET A 211 -12.15 -9.38 22.39
N GLN A 212 -11.85 -9.64 21.14
CA GLN A 212 -12.31 -10.81 20.41
C GLN A 212 -11.59 -12.11 20.85
N ILE A 213 -10.28 -12.08 21.13
CA ILE A 213 -9.56 -13.20 21.73
C ILE A 213 -10.18 -13.60 23.07
N ASN A 214 -10.47 -12.61 23.94
CA ASN A 214 -11.10 -12.88 25.22
C ASN A 214 -12.51 -13.50 25.06
N ALA A 215 -13.30 -13.03 24.09
CA ALA A 215 -14.59 -13.64 23.74
C ALA A 215 -14.40 -15.12 23.29
N GLY A 216 -13.44 -15.39 22.39
CA GLY A 216 -13.14 -16.76 21.96
C GLY A 216 -12.70 -17.68 23.09
N LEU A 217 -11.83 -17.20 23.98
CA LEU A 217 -11.40 -17.95 25.17
C LEU A 217 -12.56 -18.18 26.16
N ASN A 218 -13.51 -17.26 26.21
CA ASN A 218 -14.72 -17.48 27.01
C ASN A 218 -15.57 -18.63 26.44
N TYR A 219 -15.82 -18.65 25.14
CA TYR A 219 -16.57 -19.72 24.47
C TYR A 219 -15.88 -21.09 24.56
N LEU A 220 -14.54 -21.12 24.43
CA LEU A 220 -13.78 -22.37 24.39
C LEU A 220 -13.40 -22.91 25.79
N LEU A 221 -13.08 -22.02 26.73
CA LEU A 221 -12.46 -22.38 28.02
C LEU A 221 -13.17 -21.79 29.23
N GLY A 222 -14.25 -21.00 29.03
CA GLY A 222 -14.97 -20.35 30.13
C GLY A 222 -14.20 -19.20 30.81
N ILE A 223 -13.15 -18.66 30.20
CA ILE A 223 -12.40 -17.54 30.76
C ILE A 223 -13.29 -16.28 30.79
N PRO A 224 -13.43 -15.58 31.93
CA PRO A 224 -14.36 -14.46 32.04
C PRO A 224 -13.96 -13.29 31.11
N VAL A 225 -14.97 -12.65 30.52
CA VAL A 225 -14.79 -11.44 29.69
C VAL A 225 -14.68 -10.24 30.62
N THR A 226 -13.44 -9.86 30.97
CA THR A 226 -13.15 -8.74 31.86
C THR A 226 -11.98 -7.90 31.34
N ILE A 227 -11.96 -6.62 31.72
CA ILE A 227 -10.86 -5.71 31.34
C ILE A 227 -9.50 -6.21 31.85
N THR A 228 -9.46 -6.84 33.01
CA THR A 228 -8.22 -7.41 33.58
C THR A 228 -7.67 -8.52 32.70
N VAL A 229 -8.52 -9.42 32.20
CA VAL A 229 -8.12 -10.48 31.27
C VAL A 229 -7.67 -9.87 29.95
N GLN A 230 -8.38 -8.86 29.44
CA GLN A 230 -8.02 -8.18 28.20
C GLN A 230 -6.64 -7.51 28.30
N VAL A 231 -6.34 -6.81 29.40
CA VAL A 231 -5.02 -6.20 29.62
C VAL A 231 -3.93 -7.26 29.74
N ALA A 232 -4.19 -8.37 30.42
CA ALA A 232 -3.24 -9.49 30.50
C ALA A 232 -2.98 -10.12 29.11
N LEU A 233 -4.01 -10.24 28.27
CA LEU A 233 -3.89 -10.71 26.91
C LEU A 233 -3.12 -9.74 26.02
N VAL A 234 -3.35 -8.41 26.15
CA VAL A 234 -2.51 -7.40 25.47
C VAL A 234 -1.04 -7.60 25.81
N ALA A 235 -0.73 -7.72 27.11
CA ALA A 235 0.66 -7.91 27.56
C ALA A 235 1.27 -9.20 27.01
N GLY A 236 0.54 -10.31 27.06
CA GLY A 236 1.00 -11.62 26.55
C GLY A 236 1.24 -11.60 25.04
N VAL A 237 0.29 -11.07 24.25
CA VAL A 237 0.43 -11.07 22.79
C VAL A 237 1.44 -10.00 22.33
N ALA A 238 1.52 -8.84 23.01
CA ALA A 238 2.56 -7.83 22.74
C ALA A 238 3.96 -8.37 23.04
N LEU A 239 4.11 -9.20 24.08
CA LEU A 239 5.38 -9.90 24.35
C LEU A 239 5.74 -10.87 23.23
N LEU A 240 4.78 -11.67 22.75
CA LEU A 240 5.00 -12.56 21.61
C LEU A 240 5.40 -11.80 20.35
N ALA A 241 4.73 -10.69 20.05
CA ALA A 241 5.08 -9.80 18.94
C ALA A 241 6.50 -9.20 19.11
N THR A 242 6.86 -8.80 20.33
CA THR A 242 8.19 -8.28 20.66
C THR A 242 9.29 -9.33 20.47
N ILE A 243 9.04 -10.57 20.85
CA ILE A 243 9.96 -11.70 20.62
C ILE A 243 10.12 -11.95 19.11
N SER A 244 9.02 -11.87 18.34
CA SER A 244 9.06 -11.97 16.88
C SER A 244 9.96 -10.89 16.27
N VAL A 245 9.72 -9.63 16.65
CA VAL A 245 10.53 -8.46 16.20
C VAL A 245 12.00 -8.62 16.58
N ALA A 246 12.29 -9.01 17.83
CA ALA A 246 13.65 -9.12 18.35
C ALA A 246 14.46 -10.24 17.69
N SER A 247 13.80 -11.34 17.36
CA SER A 247 14.43 -12.52 16.75
C SER A 247 14.86 -12.31 15.31
N GLY A 248 14.38 -11.23 14.64
CA GLY A 248 14.69 -10.94 13.23
C GLY A 248 14.24 -12.05 12.27
N LEU A 249 13.28 -12.87 12.68
CA LEU A 249 12.83 -14.05 11.95
C LEU A 249 11.94 -13.67 10.75
N ASN A 250 12.52 -13.04 9.71
CA ASN A 250 11.81 -12.83 8.44
C ASN A 250 11.11 -14.10 7.92
N ARG A 251 11.70 -15.27 8.19
CA ARG A 251 11.09 -16.57 7.85
C ARG A 251 9.88 -16.92 8.74
N GLY A 252 9.91 -16.53 10.02
CA GLY A 252 8.81 -16.77 10.96
C GLY A 252 7.57 -15.95 10.62
N ILE A 253 7.74 -14.65 10.37
CA ILE A 253 6.67 -13.73 9.98
C ILE A 253 6.03 -14.16 8.66
N ARG A 254 6.84 -14.53 7.67
CA ARG A 254 6.34 -15.05 6.41
C ARG A 254 5.47 -16.31 6.60
N ARG A 255 5.91 -17.27 7.41
CA ARG A 255 5.14 -18.50 7.71
C ARG A 255 3.84 -18.20 8.44
N LEU A 256 3.86 -17.26 9.41
CA LEU A 256 2.64 -16.82 10.10
C LEU A 256 1.66 -16.15 9.13
N SER A 257 2.14 -15.31 8.21
CA SER A 257 1.29 -14.67 7.20
C SER A 257 0.72 -15.69 6.22
N GLU A 258 1.49 -16.68 5.78
CA GLU A 258 1.03 -17.80 4.95
C GLU A 258 -0.02 -18.65 5.69
N LEU A 259 0.18 -18.91 6.99
CA LEU A 259 -0.78 -19.59 7.85
C LEU A 259 -2.08 -18.80 7.97
N ASN A 260 -2.00 -17.49 8.27
CA ASN A 260 -3.15 -16.59 8.37
C ASN A 260 -3.99 -16.62 7.11
N LEU A 261 -3.34 -16.49 5.95
CA LEU A 261 -4.01 -16.55 4.65
C LEU A 261 -4.74 -17.89 4.46
N THR A 262 -4.05 -18.99 4.74
CA THR A 262 -4.60 -20.35 4.61
C THR A 262 -5.82 -20.56 5.51
N LEU A 263 -5.73 -20.16 6.78
CA LEU A 263 -6.82 -20.31 7.75
C LEU A 263 -8.01 -19.41 7.41
N ALA A 264 -7.75 -18.19 6.92
CA ALA A 264 -8.81 -17.27 6.51
C ALA A 264 -9.57 -17.79 5.27
N VAL A 265 -8.84 -18.26 4.25
CA VAL A 265 -9.46 -18.87 3.07
C VAL A 265 -10.25 -20.13 3.46
N PHE A 266 -9.68 -20.95 4.34
CA PHE A 266 -10.38 -22.12 4.86
C PHE A 266 -11.71 -21.75 5.52
N LEU A 267 -11.72 -20.72 6.40
CA LEU A 267 -12.95 -20.29 7.07
C LEU A 267 -14.00 -19.78 6.06
N VAL A 268 -13.61 -19.00 5.05
CA VAL A 268 -14.54 -18.54 4.01
C VAL A 268 -15.14 -19.72 3.26
N VAL A 269 -14.30 -20.63 2.77
CA VAL A 269 -14.75 -21.82 2.03
C VAL A 269 -15.65 -22.71 2.90
N PHE A 270 -15.27 -22.88 4.18
CA PHE A 270 -16.09 -23.62 5.13
C PHE A 270 -17.47 -23.00 5.32
N VAL A 271 -17.57 -21.67 5.51
CA VAL A 271 -18.86 -20.99 5.70
C VAL A 271 -19.70 -21.05 4.42
N PHE A 272 -19.09 -20.93 3.24
CA PHE A 272 -19.81 -21.14 1.97
C PHE A 272 -20.36 -22.57 1.84
N ALA A 273 -19.61 -23.57 2.30
CA ALA A 273 -20.02 -24.98 2.20
C ALA A 273 -21.05 -25.38 3.28
N ALA A 274 -20.91 -24.87 4.51
CA ALA A 274 -21.76 -25.19 5.64
C ALA A 274 -23.02 -24.32 5.75
N GLY A 275 -23.01 -23.14 5.12
CA GLY A 275 -24.11 -22.19 5.07
C GLY A 275 -25.07 -22.43 3.90
N PRO A 276 -25.98 -21.50 3.62
CA PRO A 276 -26.91 -21.58 2.49
C PRO A 276 -26.20 -21.25 1.16
N THR A 277 -25.38 -22.16 0.64
CA THR A 277 -24.46 -21.97 -0.48
C THR A 277 -25.06 -21.27 -1.68
N VAL A 278 -26.23 -21.72 -2.17
CA VAL A 278 -26.88 -21.13 -3.35
C VAL A 278 -27.29 -19.68 -3.09
N PHE A 279 -27.85 -19.41 -1.92
CA PHE A 279 -28.19 -18.05 -1.51
C PHE A 279 -26.93 -17.16 -1.43
N LEU A 280 -25.83 -17.66 -0.89
CA LEU A 280 -24.58 -16.91 -0.79
C LEU A 280 -24.00 -16.58 -2.16
N LEU A 281 -24.02 -17.51 -3.12
CA LEU A 281 -23.60 -17.24 -4.49
C LEU A 281 -24.47 -16.19 -5.18
N GLN A 282 -25.79 -16.23 -4.98
CA GLN A 282 -26.71 -15.20 -5.46
C GLN A 282 -26.45 -13.86 -4.77
N ALA A 283 -26.20 -13.87 -3.46
CA ALA A 283 -25.95 -12.69 -2.65
C ALA A 283 -24.65 -11.96 -3.05
N VAL A 284 -23.57 -12.69 -3.39
CA VAL A 284 -22.34 -12.08 -3.92
C VAL A 284 -22.65 -11.20 -5.13
N MET A 285 -23.39 -11.73 -6.10
CA MET A 285 -23.73 -11.01 -7.33
C MET A 285 -24.64 -9.81 -7.02
N GLN A 286 -25.70 -10.04 -6.24
CA GLN A 286 -26.68 -9.01 -5.92
C GLN A 286 -26.07 -7.87 -5.09
N ASN A 287 -25.31 -8.17 -4.05
CA ASN A 287 -24.68 -7.17 -3.18
C ASN A 287 -23.62 -6.37 -3.92
N THR A 288 -22.82 -7.02 -4.79
CA THR A 288 -21.82 -6.32 -5.62
C THR A 288 -22.50 -5.37 -6.61
N GLY A 289 -23.55 -5.81 -7.29
CA GLY A 289 -24.33 -4.96 -8.20
C GLY A 289 -24.96 -3.77 -7.47
N ALA A 290 -25.57 -4.00 -6.31
CA ALA A 290 -26.16 -2.96 -5.48
C ALA A 290 -25.12 -1.95 -4.97
N TYR A 291 -23.95 -2.43 -4.52
CA TYR A 291 -22.84 -1.56 -4.12
C TYR A 291 -22.36 -0.66 -5.27
N LEU A 292 -22.13 -1.23 -6.44
CA LEU A 292 -21.65 -0.47 -7.60
C LEU A 292 -22.68 0.54 -8.12
N SER A 293 -23.96 0.21 -8.08
CA SER A 293 -25.02 1.11 -8.52
C SER A 293 -25.22 2.32 -7.60
N GLU A 294 -24.97 2.16 -6.29
CA GLU A 294 -25.19 3.21 -5.30
C GLU A 294 -23.91 3.92 -4.85
N ILE A 295 -22.73 3.53 -5.36
CA ILE A 295 -21.43 4.01 -4.87
C ILE A 295 -21.33 5.53 -4.85
N VAL A 296 -21.80 6.23 -5.89
CA VAL A 296 -21.72 7.69 -5.98
C VAL A 296 -22.61 8.34 -4.90
N GLY A 297 -23.85 7.90 -4.76
CA GLY A 297 -24.76 8.42 -3.75
C GLY A 297 -24.22 8.19 -2.33
N ARG A 298 -23.71 6.99 -2.05
CA ARG A 298 -23.13 6.63 -0.74
C ARG A 298 -21.89 7.44 -0.41
N THR A 299 -21.02 7.69 -1.41
CA THR A 299 -19.77 8.46 -1.24
C THR A 299 -20.02 9.84 -0.63
N PHE A 300 -21.13 10.49 -1.00
CA PHE A 300 -21.44 11.87 -0.55
C PHE A 300 -22.57 11.94 0.49
N THR A 301 -23.02 10.81 1.03
CA THR A 301 -24.09 10.79 2.02
C THR A 301 -23.59 11.23 3.39
N LEU A 302 -24.17 12.30 3.91
CA LEU A 302 -23.89 12.89 5.24
C LEU A 302 -25.12 12.92 6.15
N TYR A 303 -26.29 12.46 5.68
CA TYR A 303 -27.56 12.58 6.37
C TYR A 303 -27.92 14.02 6.79
N ALA A 304 -27.48 15.04 6.01
CA ALA A 304 -27.60 16.45 6.35
C ALA A 304 -29.06 16.91 6.60
N TYR A 305 -30.02 16.31 5.88
CA TYR A 305 -31.47 16.63 6.07
C TYR A 305 -32.13 15.86 7.20
N ARG A 306 -31.49 14.78 7.69
CA ARG A 306 -31.94 13.98 8.84
C ARG A 306 -30.70 13.54 9.63
N PRO A 307 -30.11 14.48 10.39
CA PRO A 307 -28.89 14.16 11.16
C PRO A 307 -29.14 12.99 12.13
N ASN A 308 -28.18 12.10 12.21
CA ASN A 308 -28.17 10.98 13.12
C ASN A 308 -26.75 10.71 13.64
N ASP A 309 -26.65 10.07 14.80
CA ASP A 309 -25.34 9.74 15.42
C ASP A 309 -24.70 8.51 14.78
N TRP A 310 -25.42 7.76 13.93
CA TRP A 310 -24.94 6.55 13.27
C TRP A 310 -23.67 6.81 12.44
N ILE A 311 -23.64 7.92 11.70
CA ILE A 311 -22.50 8.24 10.82
C ILE A 311 -21.19 8.40 11.60
N GLY A 312 -21.26 8.94 12.83
CA GLY A 312 -20.10 9.12 13.71
C GLY A 312 -19.51 7.81 14.19
N GLY A 313 -20.37 6.87 14.58
CA GLY A 313 -19.99 5.56 15.10
C GLY A 313 -19.52 4.59 14.02
N TRP A 314 -19.85 4.83 12.74
CA TRP A 314 -19.59 3.93 11.64
C TRP A 314 -18.74 4.56 10.54
N THR A 315 -19.30 5.30 9.61
CA THR A 315 -18.59 5.80 8.44
C THR A 315 -17.38 6.68 8.82
N LEU A 316 -17.57 7.63 9.76
CA LEU A 316 -16.46 8.51 10.16
C LEU A 316 -15.41 7.78 11.00
N PHE A 317 -15.83 6.81 11.81
CA PHE A 317 -14.90 5.92 12.49
C PHE A 317 -14.04 5.14 11.50
N TYR A 318 -14.65 4.48 10.50
CA TYR A 318 -13.90 3.75 9.48
C TYR A 318 -12.97 4.66 8.70
N TRP A 319 -13.42 5.82 8.27
CA TRP A 319 -12.56 6.76 7.55
C TRP A 319 -11.36 7.21 8.41
N GLY A 320 -11.59 7.54 9.66
CA GLY A 320 -10.53 7.89 10.60
C GLY A 320 -9.55 6.73 10.81
N TRP A 321 -10.06 5.52 10.98
CA TRP A 321 -9.27 4.32 11.18
C TRP A 321 -8.42 3.97 9.95
N TRP A 322 -9.02 3.95 8.75
CA TRP A 322 -8.30 3.68 7.51
C TRP A 322 -7.24 4.75 7.20
N ILE A 323 -7.55 6.02 7.42
CA ILE A 323 -6.59 7.10 7.25
C ILE A 323 -5.43 6.94 8.24
N SER A 324 -5.69 6.65 9.49
CA SER A 324 -4.66 6.40 10.51
C SER A 324 -3.78 5.19 10.16
N TRP A 325 -4.34 4.17 9.55
CA TRP A 325 -3.63 2.99 9.08
C TRP A 325 -2.85 3.21 7.77
N SER A 326 -3.17 4.25 7.03
CA SER A 326 -2.65 4.44 5.67
C SER A 326 -1.12 4.50 5.57
N PRO A 327 -0.33 5.09 6.50
CA PRO A 327 1.12 5.03 6.39
C PRO A 327 1.66 3.61 6.52
N PHE A 328 1.05 2.79 7.37
CA PHE A 328 1.42 1.40 7.57
C PHE A 328 1.09 0.53 6.34
N VAL A 329 -0.17 0.49 5.95
CA VAL A 329 -0.60 -0.33 4.81
C VAL A 329 -0.02 0.21 3.50
N GLY A 330 0.02 1.54 3.34
CA GLY A 330 0.60 2.19 2.17
C GLY A 330 2.08 1.86 1.99
N MET A 331 2.88 1.85 3.05
CA MET A 331 4.29 1.45 2.99
C MET A 331 4.46 -0.03 2.60
N PHE A 332 3.63 -0.90 3.14
CA PHE A 332 3.64 -2.32 2.75
C PHE A 332 3.34 -2.47 1.26
N ILE A 333 2.24 -1.87 0.79
CA ILE A 333 1.82 -1.95 -0.62
C ILE A 333 2.87 -1.31 -1.55
N ALA A 334 3.46 -0.18 -1.15
CA ALA A 334 4.53 0.46 -1.91
C ALA A 334 5.70 -0.50 -2.12
N ARG A 335 6.19 -1.13 -1.06
CA ARG A 335 7.35 -2.04 -1.11
C ARG A 335 7.16 -3.25 -2.01
N ILE A 336 5.96 -3.78 -2.09
CA ILE A 336 5.67 -4.95 -2.94
C ILE A 336 5.33 -4.57 -4.39
N SER A 337 5.22 -3.28 -4.72
CA SER A 337 4.72 -2.79 -6.01
C SER A 337 5.78 -2.10 -6.86
N ARG A 338 7.06 -2.14 -6.47
CA ARG A 338 8.16 -1.58 -7.25
C ARG A 338 8.17 -2.18 -8.67
N GLY A 339 8.42 -1.35 -9.66
CA GLY A 339 8.48 -1.71 -11.08
C GLY A 339 7.12 -1.83 -11.79
N ARG A 340 5.99 -1.75 -11.06
CA ARG A 340 4.65 -1.72 -11.66
C ARG A 340 4.28 -0.34 -12.15
N THR A 341 3.37 -0.28 -13.13
CA THR A 341 2.77 0.99 -13.54
C THR A 341 1.76 1.49 -12.49
N ILE A 342 1.53 2.81 -12.46
CA ILE A 342 0.50 3.42 -11.60
C ILE A 342 -0.88 2.79 -11.85
N ARG A 343 -1.21 2.49 -13.11
CA ARG A 343 -2.48 1.85 -13.47
C ARG A 343 -2.60 0.45 -12.88
N GLU A 344 -1.60 -0.40 -13.07
CA GLU A 344 -1.57 -1.74 -12.47
C GLU A 344 -1.68 -1.67 -10.95
N PHE A 345 -0.93 -0.74 -10.34
CA PHE A 345 -0.96 -0.53 -8.90
C PHE A 345 -2.37 -0.17 -8.42
N VAL A 346 -2.98 0.87 -8.98
CA VAL A 346 -4.31 1.33 -8.53
C VAL A 346 -5.38 0.26 -8.76
N VAL A 347 -5.40 -0.36 -9.93
CA VAL A 347 -6.38 -1.42 -10.25
C VAL A 347 -6.22 -2.61 -9.31
N GLY A 348 -4.99 -3.08 -9.09
CA GLY A 348 -4.72 -4.20 -8.19
C GLY A 348 -5.10 -3.89 -6.74
N VAL A 349 -4.69 -2.72 -6.22
CA VAL A 349 -4.96 -2.32 -4.83
C VAL A 349 -6.46 -2.07 -4.58
N LEU A 350 -7.18 -1.50 -5.53
CA LEU A 350 -8.62 -1.26 -5.37
C LEU A 350 -9.44 -2.55 -5.50
N LEU A 351 -9.14 -3.42 -6.48
CA LEU A 351 -10.04 -4.53 -6.82
C LEU A 351 -9.73 -5.82 -6.07
N VAL A 352 -8.45 -6.19 -5.90
CA VAL A 352 -8.10 -7.49 -5.34
C VAL A 352 -8.57 -7.64 -3.88
N PRO A 353 -8.21 -6.71 -2.98
CA PRO A 353 -8.66 -6.83 -1.60
C PRO A 353 -10.16 -6.56 -1.44
N SER A 354 -10.74 -5.62 -2.20
CA SER A 354 -12.20 -5.35 -2.15
C SER A 354 -13.00 -6.58 -2.56
N GLY A 355 -12.58 -7.27 -3.62
CA GLY A 355 -13.24 -8.51 -4.07
C GLY A 355 -13.24 -9.59 -2.99
N PHE A 356 -12.11 -9.77 -2.29
CA PHE A 356 -12.05 -10.69 -1.16
C PHE A 356 -12.94 -10.27 0.00
N THR A 357 -12.92 -9.00 0.35
CA THR A 357 -13.76 -8.44 1.43
C THR A 357 -15.24 -8.68 1.13
N PHE A 358 -15.66 -8.52 -0.11
CA PHE A 358 -17.04 -8.80 -0.53
C PHE A 358 -17.41 -10.28 -0.37
N LEU A 359 -16.50 -11.19 -0.69
CA LEU A 359 -16.69 -12.63 -0.43
C LEU A 359 -16.79 -12.91 1.07
N TRP A 360 -15.92 -12.30 1.87
CA TRP A 360 -15.92 -12.47 3.32
C TRP A 360 -17.23 -12.00 3.94
N PHE A 361 -17.64 -10.75 3.70
CA PHE A 361 -18.89 -10.22 4.26
C PHE A 361 -20.12 -10.96 3.73
N THR A 362 -20.11 -11.43 2.48
CA THR A 362 -21.19 -12.28 1.99
C THR A 362 -21.25 -13.60 2.74
N ALA A 363 -20.10 -14.29 2.90
CA ALA A 363 -20.08 -15.56 3.61
C ALA A 363 -20.59 -15.40 5.06
N PHE A 364 -19.94 -14.53 5.82
CA PHE A 364 -20.21 -14.37 7.25
C PHE A 364 -21.46 -13.54 7.52
N GLY A 365 -21.57 -12.35 6.91
CA GLY A 365 -22.66 -11.41 7.13
C GLY A 365 -24.00 -11.93 6.61
N ASN A 366 -24.08 -12.38 5.36
CA ASN A 366 -25.33 -12.88 4.82
C ASN A 366 -25.79 -14.18 5.49
N THR A 367 -24.88 -15.07 5.91
CA THR A 367 -25.27 -16.26 6.67
C THR A 367 -25.81 -15.88 8.03
N ALA A 368 -25.19 -14.94 8.76
CA ALA A 368 -25.69 -14.45 10.04
C ALA A 368 -27.06 -13.78 9.92
N LEU A 369 -27.25 -12.95 8.89
CA LEU A 369 -28.56 -12.34 8.59
C LEU A 369 -29.62 -13.38 8.23
N SER A 370 -29.24 -14.44 7.51
CA SER A 370 -30.15 -15.55 7.19
C SER A 370 -30.58 -16.33 8.44
N MET A 371 -29.65 -16.54 9.38
CA MET A 371 -29.95 -17.19 10.66
C MET A 371 -30.93 -16.33 11.51
N GLU A 372 -30.71 -15.05 11.58
CA GLU A 372 -31.60 -14.10 12.30
C GLU A 372 -32.98 -14.06 11.65
N LEU A 373 -33.07 -13.86 10.33
CA LEU A 373 -34.33 -13.77 9.60
C LEU A 373 -35.16 -15.07 9.65
N SER A 374 -34.50 -16.22 9.69
CA SER A 374 -35.17 -17.52 9.81
C SER A 374 -35.54 -17.89 11.25
N GLY A 375 -35.10 -17.11 12.24
CA GLY A 375 -35.25 -17.43 13.66
C GLY A 375 -34.38 -18.61 14.14
N ALA A 376 -33.39 -19.01 13.37
CA ALA A 376 -32.47 -20.10 13.72
C ALA A 376 -31.51 -19.70 14.85
N ALA A 377 -31.15 -18.39 14.93
CA ALA A 377 -30.31 -17.85 15.99
C ALA A 377 -30.65 -16.39 16.28
N SER A 378 -30.53 -15.97 17.54
CA SER A 378 -30.68 -14.57 17.97
C SER A 378 -29.36 -13.81 17.86
N MET A 379 -28.94 -13.53 16.64
CA MET A 379 -27.66 -12.85 16.35
C MET A 379 -27.69 -11.40 16.82
N VAL A 380 -28.80 -10.68 16.59
CA VAL A 380 -28.96 -9.28 16.99
C VAL A 380 -28.78 -9.11 18.50
N ALA A 381 -29.51 -9.88 19.31
CA ALA A 381 -29.45 -9.76 20.77
C ALA A 381 -28.05 -10.02 21.33
N ALA A 382 -27.35 -11.02 20.79
CA ALA A 382 -25.98 -11.35 21.20
C ALA A 382 -24.97 -10.24 20.85
N VAL A 383 -25.06 -9.70 19.62
CA VAL A 383 -24.13 -8.68 19.12
C VAL A 383 -24.37 -7.32 19.79
N GLU A 384 -25.62 -6.93 20.04
CA GLU A 384 -25.97 -5.71 20.79
C GLU A 384 -25.48 -5.77 22.25
N ALA A 385 -25.53 -6.94 22.88
CA ALA A 385 -25.00 -7.13 24.22
C ALA A 385 -23.45 -7.04 24.25
N ASN A 386 -22.76 -7.60 23.26
CA ASN A 386 -21.30 -7.53 23.15
C ASN A 386 -20.85 -7.79 21.71
N VAL A 387 -20.38 -6.75 21.03
CA VAL A 387 -19.92 -6.83 19.63
C VAL A 387 -18.81 -7.87 19.43
N ALA A 388 -17.92 -8.07 20.41
CA ALA A 388 -16.78 -8.97 20.30
C ALA A 388 -17.16 -10.46 20.22
N VAL A 389 -18.37 -10.85 20.65
CA VAL A 389 -18.83 -12.24 20.60
C VAL A 389 -19.42 -12.63 19.24
N ALA A 390 -19.70 -11.68 18.37
CA ALA A 390 -20.45 -11.87 17.13
C ALA A 390 -19.96 -13.07 16.30
N LEU A 391 -18.64 -13.16 16.07
CA LEU A 391 -18.03 -14.24 15.29
C LEU A 391 -18.22 -15.60 15.97
N PHE A 392 -18.07 -15.68 17.29
CA PHE A 392 -18.15 -16.95 18.04
C PHE A 392 -19.59 -17.42 18.16
N GLN A 393 -20.53 -16.49 18.44
CA GLN A 393 -21.97 -16.77 18.41
C GLN A 393 -22.43 -17.31 17.05
N PHE A 394 -21.88 -16.74 15.96
CA PHE A 394 -22.12 -17.21 14.61
C PHE A 394 -21.56 -18.61 14.36
N LEU A 395 -20.28 -18.85 14.71
CA LEU A 395 -19.61 -20.14 14.49
C LEU A 395 -20.22 -21.25 15.34
N GLU A 396 -20.81 -20.94 16.50
CA GLU A 396 -21.50 -21.90 17.36
C GLU A 396 -22.72 -22.53 16.66
N GLN A 397 -23.36 -21.80 15.74
CA GLN A 397 -24.51 -22.30 14.97
C GLN A 397 -24.13 -23.20 13.80
N LEU A 398 -22.86 -23.30 13.47
CA LEU A 398 -22.35 -24.09 12.35
C LEU A 398 -21.81 -25.45 12.80
N PRO A 399 -21.73 -26.46 11.90
CA PRO A 399 -21.11 -27.74 12.25
C PRO A 399 -19.63 -27.53 12.62
N PHE A 400 -19.09 -28.42 13.45
CA PHE A 400 -17.71 -28.36 13.93
C PHE A 400 -17.35 -27.08 14.70
N ALA A 401 -18.31 -26.50 15.45
CA ALA A 401 -18.19 -25.23 16.15
C ALA A 401 -16.88 -25.07 16.94
N VAL A 402 -16.52 -26.05 17.77
CA VAL A 402 -15.29 -26.01 18.59
C VAL A 402 -14.03 -25.88 17.70
N ILE A 403 -13.98 -26.59 16.59
CA ILE A 403 -12.84 -26.54 15.67
C ILE A 403 -12.74 -25.17 15.01
N THR A 404 -13.85 -24.68 14.48
CA THR A 404 -13.87 -23.38 13.76
C THR A 404 -13.65 -22.21 14.69
N MET A 405 -14.18 -22.23 15.92
CA MET A 405 -13.89 -21.23 16.96
C MET A 405 -12.42 -21.25 17.39
N THR A 406 -11.81 -22.45 17.51
CA THR A 406 -10.38 -22.59 17.80
C THR A 406 -9.53 -22.00 16.67
N ILE A 407 -9.84 -22.31 15.42
CA ILE A 407 -9.17 -21.75 14.23
C ILE A 407 -9.30 -20.21 14.20
N ALA A 408 -10.51 -19.69 14.43
CA ALA A 408 -10.76 -18.26 14.48
C ALA A 408 -9.94 -17.58 15.59
N THR A 409 -9.89 -18.17 16.80
CA THR A 409 -9.09 -17.62 17.91
C THR A 409 -7.59 -17.61 17.58
N ILE A 410 -7.06 -18.71 17.03
CA ILE A 410 -5.66 -18.77 16.59
C ILE A 410 -5.39 -17.71 15.51
N LEU A 411 -6.29 -17.56 14.55
CA LEU A 411 -6.17 -16.60 13.46
C LEU A 411 -6.14 -15.16 14.00
N ILE A 412 -6.98 -14.81 14.98
CA ILE A 412 -6.99 -13.47 15.58
C ILE A 412 -5.67 -13.22 16.34
N VAL A 413 -5.17 -14.20 17.12
CA VAL A 413 -3.88 -14.10 17.82
C VAL A 413 -2.74 -13.88 16.82
N THR A 414 -2.69 -14.66 15.76
CA THR A 414 -1.64 -14.56 14.75
C THR A 414 -1.74 -13.28 13.94
N PHE A 415 -2.94 -12.77 13.65
CA PHE A 415 -3.12 -11.43 13.09
C PHE A 415 -2.65 -10.31 14.02
N PHE A 416 -2.89 -10.44 15.33
CA PHE A 416 -2.38 -9.47 16.29
C PHE A 416 -0.83 -9.43 16.25
N VAL A 417 -0.16 -10.58 16.33
CA VAL A 417 1.30 -10.66 16.28
C VAL A 417 1.86 -10.07 15.00
N THR A 418 1.31 -10.46 13.84
CA THR A 418 1.80 -9.98 12.54
C THR A 418 1.52 -8.49 12.31
N SER A 419 0.39 -7.97 12.77
CA SER A 419 0.05 -6.53 12.68
C SER A 419 0.94 -5.69 13.58
N SER A 420 1.19 -6.13 14.82
CA SER A 420 2.06 -5.41 15.76
C SER A 420 3.52 -5.40 15.27
N ASP A 421 4.02 -6.53 14.77
CA ASP A 421 5.37 -6.64 14.22
C ASP A 421 5.54 -5.71 13.01
N SER A 422 4.67 -5.83 12.02
CA SER A 422 4.73 -5.00 10.81
C SER A 422 4.48 -3.51 11.11
N GLY A 423 3.56 -3.20 12.02
CA GLY A 423 3.29 -1.83 12.46
C GLY A 423 4.49 -1.19 13.16
N SER A 424 5.18 -1.93 14.02
CA SER A 424 6.39 -1.45 14.69
C SER A 424 7.54 -1.22 13.70
N LEU A 425 7.67 -2.08 12.68
CA LEU A 425 8.65 -1.91 11.61
C LEU A 425 8.38 -0.63 10.80
N VAL A 426 7.13 -0.34 10.46
CA VAL A 426 6.79 0.87 9.70
C VAL A 426 7.04 2.13 10.51
N ILE A 427 6.60 2.17 11.78
CA ILE A 427 6.89 3.31 12.68
C ILE A 427 8.40 3.51 12.79
N ASP A 428 9.15 2.44 12.89
CA ASP A 428 10.60 2.48 12.97
C ASP A 428 11.22 3.05 11.68
N ILE A 429 10.81 2.61 10.49
CA ILE A 429 11.27 3.15 9.21
C ILE A 429 10.98 4.66 9.11
N ILE A 430 9.79 5.12 9.48
CA ILE A 430 9.42 6.54 9.46
C ILE A 430 10.32 7.32 10.44
N THR A 431 10.47 6.82 11.66
CA THR A 431 11.30 7.48 12.69
C THR A 431 12.80 7.38 12.40
N ALA A 432 13.24 6.42 11.58
CA ALA A 432 14.59 6.31 11.05
C ALA A 432 14.82 7.17 9.77
N GLY A 433 13.85 8.00 9.38
CA GLY A 433 13.95 8.85 8.20
C GLY A 433 13.96 8.10 6.87
N GLY A 434 13.28 6.95 6.80
CA GLY A 434 13.18 6.09 5.62
C GLY A 434 14.23 4.97 5.56
N ASN A 435 15.09 4.84 6.57
CA ASN A 435 16.07 3.76 6.62
C ASN A 435 15.39 2.44 7.02
N ILE A 436 15.50 1.43 6.15
CA ILE A 436 14.94 0.09 6.37
C ILE A 436 15.83 -0.81 7.26
N GLU A 437 17.09 -0.46 7.44
CA GLU A 437 18.07 -1.20 8.25
C GLU A 437 18.27 -0.54 9.63
N SER A 438 17.20 -0.43 10.39
CA SER A 438 17.25 0.14 11.73
C SER A 438 17.66 -0.89 12.79
N ARG A 439 17.99 -0.40 13.99
CA ARG A 439 18.40 -1.27 15.10
C ARG A 439 17.20 -1.97 15.73
N VAL A 440 17.37 -3.24 16.11
CA VAL A 440 16.33 -4.09 16.71
C VAL A 440 15.68 -3.43 17.95
N TRP A 441 16.46 -2.73 18.80
CA TRP A 441 15.91 -2.09 20.00
C TRP A 441 14.85 -1.01 19.70
N GLN A 442 14.96 -0.29 18.57
CA GLN A 442 13.98 0.72 18.15
C GLN A 442 12.66 0.07 17.79
N ARG A 443 12.70 -1.03 17.05
CA ARG A 443 11.50 -1.83 16.72
C ARG A 443 10.86 -2.41 17.96
N VAL A 444 11.66 -2.97 18.90
CA VAL A 444 11.19 -3.45 20.19
C VAL A 444 10.52 -2.36 21.00
N PHE A 445 11.12 -1.15 21.03
CA PHE A 445 10.53 0.00 21.71
C PHE A 445 9.13 0.33 21.14
N TRP A 446 8.99 0.37 19.81
CA TRP A 446 7.70 0.68 19.19
C TRP A 446 6.69 -0.45 19.37
N ALA A 447 7.08 -1.72 19.31
CA ALA A 447 6.19 -2.86 19.56
C ALA A 447 5.62 -2.86 20.98
N LEU A 448 6.45 -2.62 21.99
CA LEU A 448 6.01 -2.48 23.39
C LEU A 448 5.11 -1.25 23.58
N THR A 449 5.45 -0.13 22.93
CA THR A 449 4.64 1.10 23.01
C THR A 449 3.25 0.91 22.40
N GLN A 450 3.11 0.16 21.28
CA GLN A 450 1.81 -0.19 20.69
C GLN A 450 0.92 -0.97 21.67
N GLY A 451 1.48 -2.00 22.30
CA GLY A 451 0.77 -2.78 23.33
C GLY A 451 0.35 -1.89 24.51
N LEU A 452 1.24 -1.04 24.98
CA LEU A 452 0.95 -0.11 26.08
C LEU A 452 -0.20 0.87 25.70
N VAL A 453 -0.17 1.46 24.51
CA VAL A 453 -1.24 2.36 24.03
C VAL A 453 -2.57 1.62 23.94
N ALA A 454 -2.58 0.40 23.40
CA ALA A 454 -3.78 -0.42 23.31
C ALA A 454 -4.35 -0.73 24.72
N ALA A 455 -3.52 -1.13 25.68
CA ALA A 455 -3.94 -1.40 27.05
C ALA A 455 -4.51 -0.16 27.75
N ILE A 456 -3.85 0.99 27.60
CA ILE A 456 -4.28 2.25 28.22
C ILE A 456 -5.61 2.74 27.62
N LEU A 457 -5.80 2.65 26.31
CA LEU A 457 -7.07 3.01 25.67
C LEU A 457 -8.21 2.08 26.09
N LEU A 458 -7.94 0.77 26.21
CA LEU A 458 -8.93 -0.19 26.75
C LEU A 458 -9.34 0.17 28.18
N LEU A 459 -8.40 0.53 29.04
CA LEU A 459 -8.66 0.93 30.43
C LEU A 459 -9.41 2.27 30.51
N ALA A 460 -9.19 3.20 29.57
CA ALA A 460 -9.81 4.53 29.58
C ALA A 460 -11.27 4.55 29.17
N GLY A 461 -11.72 3.60 28.32
CA GLY A 461 -13.08 3.61 27.81
C GLY A 461 -13.39 2.51 26.80
N GLY A 462 -12.56 1.45 26.77
CA GLY A 462 -12.79 0.28 25.93
C GLY A 462 -12.86 0.64 24.44
N LEU A 463 -13.89 0.11 23.75
CA LEU A 463 -14.08 0.33 22.30
C LEU A 463 -14.19 1.81 21.92
N ALA A 464 -14.93 2.62 22.71
CA ALA A 464 -15.13 4.03 22.40
C ALA A 464 -13.81 4.84 22.43
N ALA A 465 -12.93 4.56 23.38
CA ALA A 465 -11.61 5.23 23.46
C ALA A 465 -10.71 4.83 22.27
N LEU A 466 -10.73 3.56 21.86
CA LEU A 466 -10.01 3.06 20.69
C LEU A 466 -10.50 3.76 19.41
N GLN A 467 -11.80 3.86 19.21
CA GLN A 467 -12.41 4.53 18.07
C GLN A 467 -12.06 6.03 18.03
N THR A 468 -12.17 6.70 19.19
CA THR A 468 -11.80 8.13 19.31
C THR A 468 -10.34 8.36 18.97
N GLY A 469 -9.44 7.51 19.46
CA GLY A 469 -8.01 7.59 19.15
C GLY A 469 -7.73 7.51 17.65
N ALA A 470 -8.39 6.59 16.95
CA ALA A 470 -8.28 6.46 15.50
C ALA A 470 -8.85 7.68 14.75
N ILE A 471 -10.05 8.15 15.12
CA ILE A 471 -10.67 9.32 14.48
C ILE A 471 -9.82 10.58 14.71
N ALA A 472 -9.40 10.83 15.94
CA ALA A 472 -8.65 12.05 16.26
C ALA A 472 -7.27 12.09 15.59
N SER A 473 -6.55 10.97 15.56
CA SER A 473 -5.25 10.89 14.87
C SER A 473 -5.37 10.89 13.34
N GLY A 474 -6.51 10.42 12.80
CA GLY A 474 -6.80 10.43 11.37
C GLY A 474 -7.00 11.84 10.80
N PHE A 475 -7.50 12.81 11.57
CA PHE A 475 -7.80 14.14 11.05
C PHE A 475 -6.57 14.88 10.50
N PRO A 476 -5.48 15.13 11.25
CA PRO A 476 -4.32 15.79 10.70
C PRO A 476 -3.70 15.02 9.54
N LEU A 477 -3.76 13.69 9.58
CA LEU A 477 -3.26 12.85 8.52
C LEU A 477 -4.12 12.95 7.24
N ALA A 478 -5.44 13.13 7.36
CA ALA A 478 -6.31 13.39 6.22
C ALA A 478 -5.95 14.69 5.48
N VAL A 479 -5.62 15.76 6.24
CA VAL A 479 -5.12 17.02 5.67
C VAL A 479 -3.80 16.78 4.92
N ILE A 480 -2.86 16.08 5.55
CA ILE A 480 -1.58 15.73 4.92
C ILE A 480 -1.81 14.91 3.64
N MET A 481 -2.71 13.94 3.64
CA MET A 481 -3.00 13.11 2.47
C MET A 481 -3.61 13.90 1.30
N LEU A 482 -4.41 14.92 1.57
CA LEU A 482 -4.89 15.83 0.51
C LEU A 482 -3.73 16.61 -0.12
N LEU A 483 -2.78 17.09 0.71
CA LEU A 483 -1.56 17.72 0.21
C LEU A 483 -0.68 16.72 -0.55
N VAL A 484 -0.62 15.47 -0.13
CA VAL A 484 0.06 14.37 -0.84
C VAL A 484 -0.57 14.15 -2.22
N CYS A 485 -1.90 14.14 -2.34
CA CYS A 485 -2.59 14.04 -3.65
C CYS A 485 -2.17 15.18 -4.58
N TYR A 486 -2.15 16.42 -4.06
CA TYR A 486 -1.76 17.57 -4.84
C TYR A 486 -0.28 17.56 -5.24
N GLY A 487 0.62 17.19 -4.31
CA GLY A 487 2.06 17.03 -4.59
C GLY A 487 2.32 15.93 -5.63
N LEU A 488 1.69 14.77 -5.47
CA LEU A 488 1.82 13.66 -6.42
C LEU A 488 1.27 14.05 -7.81
N PHE A 489 0.11 14.69 -7.88
CA PHE A 489 -0.44 15.16 -9.14
C PHE A 489 0.51 16.13 -9.85
N THR A 490 1.08 17.09 -9.10
CA THR A 490 2.02 18.08 -9.64
C THR A 490 3.26 17.40 -10.21
N ALA A 491 3.86 16.46 -9.47
CA ALA A 491 5.03 15.71 -9.91
C ALA A 491 4.74 14.86 -11.17
N LEU A 492 3.64 14.12 -11.16
CA LEU A 492 3.24 13.30 -12.31
C LEU A 492 2.91 14.12 -13.55
N ARG A 493 2.27 15.28 -13.38
CA ARG A 493 1.98 16.21 -14.48
C ARG A 493 3.28 16.72 -15.10
N GLN A 494 4.24 17.15 -14.27
CA GLN A 494 5.56 17.61 -14.75
C GLN A 494 6.26 16.51 -15.54
N GLU A 495 6.20 15.27 -15.03
CA GLU A 495 6.82 14.13 -15.69
C GLU A 495 6.19 13.81 -17.05
N VAL A 496 4.86 13.80 -17.15
CA VAL A 496 4.18 13.63 -18.46
C VAL A 496 4.53 14.76 -19.42
N GLN A 497 4.59 16.00 -18.92
CA GLN A 497 5.00 17.14 -19.75
C GLN A 497 6.44 16.98 -20.25
N ARG A 498 7.38 16.55 -19.40
CA ARG A 498 8.76 16.25 -19.81
C ARG A 498 8.81 15.18 -20.90
N GLN A 499 8.10 14.06 -20.70
CA GLN A 499 8.04 12.99 -21.70
C GLN A 499 7.46 13.49 -23.04
N THR A 500 6.41 14.29 -23.00
CA THR A 500 5.81 14.89 -24.20
C THR A 500 6.76 15.88 -24.87
N ASN A 501 7.41 16.75 -24.09
CA ASN A 501 8.37 17.71 -24.63
C ASN A 501 9.59 17.01 -25.24
N MET A 502 10.09 15.93 -24.65
CA MET A 502 11.15 15.11 -25.26
C MET A 502 10.71 14.47 -26.57
N GLN A 503 9.44 14.04 -26.69
CA GLN A 503 8.91 13.49 -27.93
C GLN A 503 8.70 14.57 -29.01
N VAL A 504 8.27 15.76 -28.61
CA VAL A 504 8.06 16.92 -29.53
C VAL A 504 9.39 17.59 -29.88
N ALA A 505 10.35 17.61 -28.97
CA ALA A 505 11.72 18.07 -29.23
C ALA A 505 12.52 17.12 -30.13
N MET A 506 11.90 16.00 -30.58
CA MET A 506 12.44 15.31 -31.75
C MET A 506 12.37 16.29 -32.94
N PRO A 507 13.51 16.84 -33.43
CA PRO A 507 13.47 17.51 -34.70
C PRO A 507 12.94 16.49 -35.70
N VAL A 508 12.15 16.94 -36.65
CA VAL A 508 11.93 16.29 -37.94
C VAL A 508 13.28 16.38 -38.69
N ALA A 509 14.38 15.95 -38.05
CA ALA A 509 15.67 15.69 -38.63
C ALA A 509 15.69 14.27 -39.18
N SER A 510 14.65 13.92 -39.92
CA SER A 510 14.68 12.82 -40.89
C SER A 510 15.71 13.06 -42.01
N GLY A 511 16.64 14.00 -41.82
CA GLY A 511 17.53 14.45 -42.87
C GLY A 511 19.04 14.36 -42.63
N MET A 512 19.52 14.33 -41.38
CA MET A 512 20.98 14.52 -41.20
C MET A 512 21.64 13.71 -40.07
N GLY A 513 21.35 12.44 -39.85
CA GLY A 513 22.11 11.76 -38.79
C GLY A 513 22.02 10.25 -38.66
N HIS A 514 21.09 9.61 -39.29
CA HIS A 514 21.11 8.15 -39.36
C HIS A 514 21.78 7.72 -40.66
N LEU A 515 23.03 7.23 -40.57
CA LEU A 515 23.54 6.38 -41.63
C LEU A 515 22.49 5.28 -41.83
N PRO A 516 21.86 5.19 -43.03
CA PRO A 516 20.78 4.24 -43.24
C PRO A 516 21.32 2.84 -43.05
N VAL A 517 20.88 2.15 -42.03
CA VAL A 517 21.18 0.71 -41.86
C VAL A 517 20.66 0.01 -43.11
N PRO A 518 21.49 -0.66 -43.89
CA PRO A 518 21.06 -1.34 -45.11
C PRO A 518 19.89 -2.30 -44.78
N TRP A 519 18.85 -2.31 -45.59
CA TRP A 519 17.68 -3.12 -45.31
C TRP A 519 17.99 -4.61 -45.07
N ARG A 520 19.05 -5.14 -45.73
CA ARG A 520 19.53 -6.50 -45.51
C ARG A 520 20.06 -6.73 -44.10
N GLN A 521 20.73 -5.76 -43.51
CA GLN A 521 21.22 -5.81 -42.14
C GLN A 521 20.07 -5.72 -41.14
N ARG A 522 19.04 -4.89 -41.44
CA ARG A 522 17.80 -4.84 -40.64
C ARG A 522 17.07 -6.18 -40.71
N LEU A 523 16.95 -6.78 -41.89
CA LEU A 523 16.33 -8.09 -42.05
C LEU A 523 17.09 -9.20 -41.31
N SER A 524 18.41 -9.19 -41.43
CA SER A 524 19.27 -10.12 -40.69
C SER A 524 19.11 -9.97 -39.17
N ALA A 525 19.05 -8.75 -38.66
CA ALA A 525 18.82 -8.50 -37.22
C ALA A 525 17.44 -8.99 -36.74
N MET A 526 16.42 -8.92 -37.60
CA MET A 526 15.07 -9.41 -37.27
C MET A 526 14.98 -10.96 -37.29
N LEU A 527 15.75 -11.62 -38.14
CA LEU A 527 15.71 -13.08 -38.34
C LEU A 527 16.72 -13.86 -37.48
N HIS A 528 17.79 -13.21 -37.03
CA HIS A 528 18.79 -13.83 -36.17
C HIS A 528 18.45 -13.59 -34.70
N GLN A 529 18.40 -14.69 -33.94
CA GLN A 529 18.20 -14.63 -32.49
C GLN A 529 19.57 -14.65 -31.80
N PRO A 530 20.05 -13.52 -31.30
CA PRO A 530 21.41 -13.42 -30.75
C PRO A 530 21.54 -14.20 -29.44
N THR A 531 22.62 -14.95 -29.32
CA THR A 531 23.02 -15.63 -28.09
C THR A 531 23.57 -14.64 -27.06
N ARG A 532 23.60 -15.04 -25.78
CA ARG A 532 24.18 -14.21 -24.71
C ARG A 532 25.64 -13.85 -25.00
N GLU A 533 26.44 -14.79 -25.48
CA GLU A 533 27.84 -14.57 -25.79
C GLU A 533 28.04 -13.50 -26.86
N ARG A 534 27.24 -13.52 -27.91
CA ARG A 534 27.28 -12.51 -28.97
C ARG A 534 26.91 -11.13 -28.46
N ALA A 535 25.88 -11.05 -27.60
CA ALA A 535 25.45 -9.79 -27.01
C ALA A 535 26.52 -9.25 -26.03
N VAL A 536 27.12 -10.09 -25.19
CA VAL A 536 28.27 -9.70 -24.33
C VAL A 536 29.47 -9.23 -25.15
N THR A 537 29.78 -9.92 -26.22
CA THR A 537 30.89 -9.51 -27.13
C THR A 537 30.59 -8.13 -27.71
N PHE A 538 29.40 -7.89 -28.18
CA PHE A 538 28.96 -6.58 -28.69
C PHE A 538 29.11 -5.47 -27.63
N MET A 539 28.65 -5.71 -26.40
CA MET A 539 28.82 -4.76 -25.30
C MET A 539 30.28 -4.41 -25.05
N ARG A 540 31.15 -5.43 -25.01
CA ARG A 540 32.58 -5.23 -24.70
C ARG A 540 33.37 -4.61 -25.84
N THR A 541 33.07 -4.94 -27.11
CA THR A 541 33.87 -4.52 -28.26
C THR A 541 33.35 -3.27 -28.96
N VAL A 542 32.02 -3.14 -29.09
CA VAL A 542 31.41 -2.04 -29.84
C VAL A 542 30.90 -0.95 -28.89
N VAL A 543 30.01 -1.29 -27.98
CA VAL A 543 29.38 -0.28 -27.08
C VAL A 543 30.44 0.40 -26.22
N ARG A 544 31.27 -0.37 -25.53
CA ARG A 544 32.31 0.17 -24.67
C ARG A 544 33.27 1.07 -25.44
N SER A 545 33.76 0.62 -26.57
CA SER A 545 34.72 1.40 -27.40
C SER A 545 34.09 2.69 -27.94
N ALA A 546 32.80 2.68 -28.31
CA ALA A 546 32.08 3.86 -28.76
C ALA A 546 31.94 4.90 -27.63
N LEU A 547 31.52 4.46 -26.45
CA LEU A 547 31.29 5.36 -25.32
C LEU A 547 32.60 5.90 -24.73
N GLU A 548 33.69 5.11 -24.69
CA GLU A 548 35.03 5.54 -24.29
C GLU A 548 35.57 6.66 -25.19
N GLU A 549 35.33 6.55 -26.50
CA GLU A 549 35.73 7.59 -27.47
C GLU A 549 34.96 8.90 -27.24
N VAL A 550 33.64 8.82 -27.07
CA VAL A 550 32.81 10.00 -26.84
C VAL A 550 33.13 10.66 -25.49
N VAL A 551 33.36 9.89 -24.41
CA VAL A 551 33.78 10.45 -23.10
C VAL A 551 35.08 11.24 -23.26
N THR A 552 36.04 10.70 -23.99
CA THR A 552 37.35 11.33 -24.19
C THR A 552 37.19 12.68 -24.92
N GLU A 553 36.39 12.71 -25.98
CA GLU A 553 36.17 13.90 -26.77
C GLU A 553 35.35 14.98 -26.00
N ILE A 554 34.37 14.57 -25.22
CA ILE A 554 33.53 15.50 -24.41
C ILE A 554 34.39 16.11 -23.29
N ARG A 555 35.23 15.32 -22.63
CA ARG A 555 36.17 15.82 -21.62
C ARG A 555 37.20 16.78 -22.20
N ALA A 556 37.71 16.50 -23.40
CA ALA A 556 38.62 17.39 -24.11
C ALA A 556 37.99 18.75 -24.42
N ARG A 557 36.65 18.83 -24.50
CA ARG A 557 35.89 20.07 -24.70
C ARG A 557 35.45 20.76 -23.40
N GLY A 558 35.92 20.25 -22.25
CA GLY A 558 35.71 20.89 -20.94
C GLY A 558 34.38 20.55 -20.26
N LEU A 559 33.62 19.55 -20.74
CA LEU A 559 32.41 19.06 -20.09
C LEU A 559 32.75 17.87 -19.18
N ASP A 560 32.09 17.79 -18.03
CA ASP A 560 32.28 16.70 -17.09
C ASP A 560 31.43 15.49 -17.52
N ALA A 561 32.10 14.44 -17.96
CA ALA A 561 31.51 13.20 -18.43
C ALA A 561 32.12 12.00 -17.71
N ALA A 562 31.29 11.03 -17.35
CA ALA A 562 31.67 9.80 -16.67
C ALA A 562 31.21 8.56 -17.44
N LEU A 563 31.97 7.48 -17.34
CA LEU A 563 31.63 6.17 -17.86
C LEU A 563 31.78 5.14 -16.75
N SER A 564 30.71 4.41 -16.47
CA SER A 564 30.68 3.26 -15.57
C SER A 564 30.41 1.99 -16.37
N ILE A 565 31.25 0.99 -16.16
CA ILE A 565 31.22 -0.27 -16.92
C ILE A 565 31.02 -1.40 -15.94
N ASP A 566 29.93 -2.14 -16.10
CA ASP A 566 29.66 -3.39 -15.43
C ASP A 566 29.55 -4.52 -16.48
N ASP A 567 29.54 -5.78 -16.06
CA ASP A 567 29.52 -6.93 -16.98
C ASP A 567 28.24 -6.99 -17.84
N GLU A 568 27.12 -6.46 -17.34
CA GLU A 568 25.82 -6.48 -18.02
C GLU A 568 25.28 -5.08 -18.34
N LYS A 569 25.98 -4.01 -17.95
CA LYS A 569 25.53 -2.64 -18.13
C LYS A 569 26.69 -1.68 -18.37
N VAL A 570 26.52 -0.76 -19.31
CA VAL A 570 27.44 0.37 -19.54
C VAL A 570 26.64 1.65 -19.40
N THR A 571 27.04 2.52 -18.47
CA THR A 571 26.38 3.80 -18.18
C THR A 571 27.30 4.95 -18.57
N PHE A 572 26.82 5.83 -19.43
CA PHE A 572 27.45 7.07 -19.82
C PHE A 572 26.67 8.25 -19.24
N THR A 573 27.37 9.20 -18.60
CA THR A 573 26.75 10.36 -17.93
C THR A 573 27.49 11.65 -18.30
N ILE A 574 26.75 12.74 -18.55
CA ILE A 574 27.28 14.10 -18.66
C ILE A 574 26.61 14.98 -17.60
N LEU A 575 27.43 15.69 -16.83
CA LEU A 575 26.96 16.60 -15.79
C LEU A 575 26.88 18.03 -16.35
N HIS A 576 25.74 18.68 -16.14
CA HIS A 576 25.46 20.07 -16.57
C HIS A 576 25.39 21.05 -15.40
N GLY A 577 26.27 20.89 -14.39
CA GLY A 577 26.30 21.72 -13.18
C GLY A 577 25.09 21.48 -12.29
N ASN A 578 24.22 22.50 -12.15
CA ASN A 578 22.99 22.39 -11.34
C ASN A 578 21.76 21.95 -12.18
N GLU A 579 21.95 21.65 -13.46
CA GLU A 579 20.88 21.17 -14.33
C GLU A 579 20.82 19.65 -14.36
N GLU A 580 19.79 19.13 -14.97
CA GLU A 580 19.54 17.70 -15.08
C GLU A 580 20.66 17.00 -15.86
N GLU A 581 21.21 15.92 -15.31
CA GLU A 581 22.30 15.14 -15.94
C GLU A 581 21.77 14.38 -17.16
N PHE A 582 22.57 14.34 -18.22
CA PHE A 582 22.31 13.42 -19.32
C PHE A 582 22.86 12.04 -19.00
N ARG A 583 22.00 11.00 -19.08
CA ARG A 583 22.39 9.63 -18.82
C ARG A 583 21.91 8.70 -19.93
N TYR A 584 22.85 7.93 -20.45
CA TYR A 584 22.65 6.95 -21.51
C TYR A 584 23.15 5.58 -21.02
N ASP A 585 22.21 4.68 -20.75
CA ASP A 585 22.48 3.34 -20.25
C ASP A 585 22.30 2.31 -21.36
N VAL A 586 23.23 1.40 -21.55
CA VAL A 586 23.08 0.22 -22.40
C VAL A 586 23.14 -1.01 -21.52
N SER A 587 22.08 -1.81 -21.49
CA SER A 587 21.97 -3.00 -20.64
C SER A 587 21.69 -4.26 -21.46
N LEU A 588 22.25 -5.38 -21.01
CA LEU A 588 21.99 -6.71 -21.57
C LEU A 588 20.63 -7.22 -21.04
N ARG A 589 19.70 -7.50 -21.97
CA ARG A 589 18.39 -8.07 -21.60
C ARG A 589 18.10 -9.39 -22.31
N GLY A 590 17.75 -10.41 -21.53
CA GLY A 590 17.22 -11.68 -22.03
C GLY A 590 15.70 -11.65 -22.15
N VAL A 591 15.17 -11.73 -23.37
CA VAL A 591 13.72 -11.73 -23.68
C VAL A 591 13.30 -13.12 -24.09
N VAL A 592 12.16 -13.60 -23.56
CA VAL A 592 11.58 -14.89 -23.96
C VAL A 592 11.07 -14.80 -25.40
N LEU A 593 11.44 -15.76 -26.24
CA LEU A 593 11.05 -15.81 -27.63
C LEU A 593 9.53 -16.02 -27.79
N PRO A 594 8.88 -15.24 -28.67
CA PRO A 594 7.49 -15.52 -29.04
C PRO A 594 7.35 -16.89 -29.71
N ALA A 595 6.19 -17.55 -29.54
CA ALA A 595 5.94 -18.89 -30.08
C ALA A 595 6.17 -19.03 -31.59
N PHE A 596 5.94 -17.97 -32.37
CA PHE A 596 6.20 -17.97 -33.81
C PHE A 596 7.71 -17.99 -34.16
N ALA A 597 8.54 -17.41 -33.30
CA ALA A 597 9.99 -17.41 -33.49
C ALA A 597 10.60 -18.75 -33.08
N MET A 598 9.98 -19.47 -32.15
CA MET A 598 10.38 -20.83 -31.78
C MET A 598 10.18 -21.81 -32.94
N ALA A 599 9.13 -21.63 -33.74
CA ALA A 599 8.85 -22.48 -34.90
C ALA A 599 9.88 -22.33 -36.05
N MET A 600 10.71 -21.30 -36.05
CA MET A 600 11.76 -21.05 -37.03
C MET A 600 13.12 -21.63 -36.63
N LEU A 601 13.25 -22.16 -35.42
CA LEU A 601 14.47 -22.76 -34.90
C LEU A 601 14.35 -24.29 -34.96
N GLU A 602 14.67 -24.89 -36.09
CA GLU A 602 14.84 -26.35 -36.21
C GLU A 602 16.16 -26.76 -35.51
N GLY A 603 16.06 -27.43 -34.33
CA GLY A 603 17.16 -28.05 -33.63
C GLY A 603 16.96 -28.13 -32.12
N GLU A 604 17.16 -29.33 -31.54
CA GLU A 604 17.05 -29.64 -30.12
C GLU A 604 17.89 -28.71 -29.24
N ARG A 605 17.24 -27.82 -28.48
CA ARG A 605 17.83 -27.09 -27.37
C ARG A 605 16.97 -27.28 -26.13
N GLU A 606 17.53 -27.84 -25.07
CA GLU A 606 16.92 -27.95 -23.74
C GLU A 606 16.98 -26.60 -23.01
N GLY A 607 15.83 -26.00 -22.69
CA GLY A 607 15.69 -24.84 -21.81
C GLY A 607 14.79 -23.73 -22.37
N PRO A 608 14.32 -22.76 -21.54
CA PRO A 608 13.54 -21.64 -22.02
C PRO A 608 14.40 -20.78 -22.95
N GLU A 609 14.07 -20.79 -24.23
CA GLU A 609 14.80 -20.07 -25.27
C GLU A 609 14.66 -18.56 -25.08
N ARG A 610 15.74 -17.93 -24.65
CA ARG A 610 15.85 -16.48 -24.52
C ARG A 610 16.74 -15.94 -25.65
N THR A 611 16.25 -14.90 -26.31
CA THR A 611 17.08 -14.03 -27.14
C THR A 611 17.63 -12.89 -26.30
N TRP A 612 18.80 -12.38 -26.68
CA TRP A 612 19.46 -11.31 -25.93
C TRP A 612 19.48 -10.02 -26.74
N ARG A 613 19.30 -8.89 -26.05
CA ARG A 613 19.28 -7.56 -26.61
C ARG A 613 20.28 -6.66 -25.88
N ALA A 614 20.83 -5.68 -26.59
CA ALA A 614 21.55 -4.55 -26.01
C ALA A 614 20.57 -3.36 -25.99
N GLU A 615 19.85 -3.22 -24.87
CA GLU A 615 18.78 -2.24 -24.75
C GLU A 615 19.29 -0.92 -24.20
N VAL A 616 18.99 0.17 -24.92
CA VAL A 616 19.27 1.53 -24.50
C VAL A 616 18.15 2.00 -23.58
N SER A 617 18.50 2.55 -22.42
CA SER A 617 17.60 3.28 -21.54
C SER A 617 18.17 4.65 -21.19
N LEU A 618 17.30 5.66 -21.18
CA LEU A 618 17.63 7.03 -20.78
C LEU A 618 17.05 7.26 -19.38
N HIS A 619 17.72 8.06 -18.56
CA HIS A 619 17.27 8.34 -17.19
C HIS A 619 15.85 8.93 -17.15
N GLU A 620 15.46 9.63 -18.18
CA GLU A 620 14.18 10.33 -18.29
C GLU A 620 13.41 9.91 -19.53
N GLY A 621 12.56 8.88 -19.41
CA GLY A 621 11.40 8.66 -20.27
C GLY A 621 11.65 8.20 -21.71
N GLY A 622 12.76 7.56 -22.00
CA GLY A 622 12.98 6.89 -23.30
C GLY A 622 12.32 5.49 -23.31
N GLN A 623 11.62 5.13 -24.40
CA GLN A 623 11.28 3.72 -24.63
C GLN A 623 12.58 2.96 -24.91
N GLY A 624 12.84 1.89 -24.14
CA GLY A 624 13.98 1.01 -24.39
C GLY A 624 13.94 0.45 -25.83
N TYR A 625 15.06 0.55 -26.54
CA TYR A 625 15.21 0.01 -27.89
C TYR A 625 16.52 -0.74 -28.03
N ASP A 626 16.55 -1.71 -28.93
CA ASP A 626 17.69 -2.59 -29.13
C ASP A 626 18.67 -2.00 -30.15
N ILE A 627 19.93 -1.90 -29.75
CA ILE A 627 21.04 -1.45 -30.62
C ILE A 627 21.98 -2.60 -31.02
N LEU A 628 21.66 -3.84 -30.67
CA LEU A 628 22.49 -4.98 -30.99
C LEU A 628 22.66 -5.11 -32.51
N GLY A 629 23.94 -5.17 -32.95
CA GLY A 629 24.29 -5.21 -34.38
C GLY A 629 24.60 -3.83 -34.99
N TYR A 630 24.53 -2.74 -34.20
CA TYR A 630 25.03 -1.43 -34.66
C TYR A 630 26.54 -1.47 -34.82
N THR A 631 27.06 -0.63 -35.73
CA THR A 631 28.52 -0.34 -35.78
C THR A 631 28.88 0.64 -34.68
N LYS A 632 30.18 0.80 -34.44
CA LYS A 632 30.66 1.79 -33.46
C LYS A 632 30.17 3.20 -33.77
N GLU A 633 30.25 3.59 -35.04
CA GLU A 633 29.78 4.90 -35.53
C GLU A 633 28.28 5.07 -35.35
N GLN A 634 27.51 4.01 -35.53
CA GLN A 634 26.04 4.04 -35.31
C GLN A 634 25.71 4.19 -33.83
N VAL A 635 26.45 3.55 -32.91
CA VAL A 635 26.27 3.74 -31.46
C VAL A 635 26.62 5.19 -31.06
N ILE A 636 27.71 5.76 -31.61
CA ILE A 636 28.08 7.16 -31.38
C ILE A 636 27.01 8.10 -31.91
N ALA A 637 26.51 7.87 -33.11
CA ALA A 637 25.47 8.72 -33.71
C ALA A 637 24.16 8.65 -32.92
N ASP A 638 23.80 7.48 -32.40
CA ASP A 638 22.62 7.31 -31.54
C ASP A 638 22.78 8.07 -30.20
N LEU A 639 23.92 7.90 -29.53
CA LEU A 639 24.24 8.64 -28.31
C LEU A 639 24.18 10.16 -28.51
N LEU A 640 24.83 10.65 -29.56
CA LEU A 640 24.85 12.09 -29.87
C LEU A 640 23.44 12.61 -30.20
N GLY A 641 22.63 11.84 -30.92
CA GLY A 641 21.25 12.18 -31.19
C GLY A 641 20.37 12.25 -29.92
N GLN A 642 20.62 11.38 -28.95
CA GLN A 642 19.95 11.46 -27.64
C GLN A 642 20.44 12.66 -26.82
N TYR A 643 21.74 12.93 -26.85
CA TYR A 643 22.32 14.08 -26.15
C TYR A 643 21.84 15.42 -26.73
N GLU A 644 21.74 15.54 -28.04
CA GLU A 644 21.16 16.74 -28.71
C GLU A 644 19.71 16.97 -28.27
N ARG A 645 18.92 15.92 -28.14
CA ARG A 645 17.55 16.00 -27.60
C ARG A 645 17.52 16.50 -26.17
N HIS A 646 18.44 16.01 -25.34
CA HIS A 646 18.55 16.47 -23.96
C HIS A 646 18.93 17.96 -23.88
N LEU A 647 19.88 18.43 -24.69
CA LEU A 647 20.26 19.84 -24.76
C LEU A 647 19.08 20.73 -25.21
N ASN A 648 18.32 20.29 -26.21
CA ASN A 648 17.10 20.99 -26.64
C ASN A 648 16.06 21.04 -25.53
N PHE A 649 15.91 19.97 -24.74
CA PHE A 649 15.04 19.93 -23.59
C PHE A 649 15.47 20.93 -22.51
N LEU A 650 16.77 20.98 -22.12
CA LEU A 650 17.28 21.95 -21.17
C LEU A 650 17.07 23.39 -21.64
N HIS A 651 17.21 23.63 -22.95
CA HIS A 651 16.96 24.95 -23.53
C HIS A 651 15.48 25.37 -23.40
N MET A 652 14.54 24.47 -23.65
CA MET A 652 13.12 24.74 -23.50
C MET A 652 12.69 24.93 -22.04
N GLN A 653 13.35 24.27 -21.08
CA GLN A 653 13.10 24.51 -19.65
C GLN A 653 13.47 25.93 -19.19
N ARG A 654 14.48 26.57 -19.83
CA ARG A 654 14.92 27.93 -19.49
C ARG A 654 14.01 29.01 -20.08
N THR A 655 13.27 28.69 -21.12
CA THR A 655 12.44 29.65 -21.85
C THR A 655 10.94 29.59 -21.50
N GLY A 656 10.50 28.64 -20.69
CA GLY A 656 9.14 28.50 -20.15
C GLY A 656 9.07 28.78 -18.68
#